data_5f6476e457c8613a59e13e575f5cd854
#
_entry.id   5f6476e457c8613a59e13e575f5cd854
#
_cell.length_a   1.000
_cell.length_b   1.000
_cell.length_c   1.000
_cell.angle_alpha   90.00
_cell.angle_beta   90.00
_cell.angle_gamma   90.00
#
_symmetry.space_group_name_H-M   'P 1'
#
loop_
_entity.id
_entity.type
_entity.pdbx_description
1 polymer ?
#
loop_
_entity_poly.entity_id
_entity_poly.type
_entity_poly.pdbx_seq_one_letter_code
_entity_poly.pdbx_strand_id
1 'polypeptide(L)'
;MFYSIIRLSIYKPLITISFVLLISLFCSWKLFQTSLDIFPEFSPKLVVIQTESQGLSAEQVENNVTRPLESYLAAIPNMDYLRSESIAGLSVITLTFKENSDHNINRQLVLEKLNGVKNILPSNANTPLMMPLASSAATIMTIGFTSEEKNLLDLRTFVDQHISPALLSLNGVADVNVFGGYERQLSIILDKDKLLKYFISLESIIDHIKASNLIVSGSIQTPNQELQIVSNNVIPIEKIREINLLNDNGQYFKLKDIATIKFTAVKQISKASIEATDGIVLMIIGQLNADTVAITKSIDQSLSKLKALIRSNKIELHDQIFRPANYILKSLESILDHLVLGGCLVLIVLIIFMFNLKAALISALSIPISLLLASILTLSTGTSLNIMVIAGLAIALGEVVDDAIIDVENILRRLRENAKLKNPLNTLRVIYKASLEVRGSVIYASLIVMLVFVPLLLLSGLVGRMFAPLGIAYILAIFSSLISALTLTPALSSISFRKYTETKEPFVINLISPLYKKILSYITSFPKLYSIIALLLCSSGIILAPKLNFGFLPDLREGHFMIHTSSITGTSLSETMRIGDNISSKVLQIEGVKTISQWAGRAERGADTFGSHYSEFEVELYDLTGEKEQIVHDKIREVLINTPGISFELNSFLVERVDETSSGFTSPIVIQIFGNSLVNIDIASNKLHQGLLESNLLRDVQLKSVLDKPQINIEFNNKLLAKNNISLNQAKLFINTAIDGFIIDNYYEDVLLIPVVLLYKDENHIESIDYIKNLVLFNKLGQPIKLKDISEISITKG
;
A
#
# COMPACT_ATOMS: atom_id res chain seq x y z
N MET A 1 35.59 18.60 -28.58
CA MET A 1 35.50 18.12 -27.18
C MET A 1 35.98 16.68 -27.05
N PHE A 2 35.41 15.70 -27.76
CA PHE A 2 35.78 14.26 -27.65
C PHE A 2 37.25 13.96 -27.94
N TYR A 3 37.86 14.61 -28.97
CA TYR A 3 39.28 14.47 -29.30
C TYR A 3 40.22 14.83 -28.14
N SER A 4 39.84 15.87 -27.36
CA SER A 4 40.64 16.32 -26.22
C SER A 4 40.55 15.34 -25.05
N ILE A 5 39.35 14.75 -24.80
CA ILE A 5 39.09 13.78 -23.73
C ILE A 5 39.89 12.49 -24.00
N ILE A 6 39.79 11.90 -25.20
CA ILE A 6 40.55 10.71 -25.60
C ILE A 6 42.05 10.96 -25.53
N ARG A 7 42.51 12.13 -25.99
CA ARG A 7 43.91 12.50 -25.92
C ARG A 7 44.40 12.58 -24.46
N LEU A 8 43.62 13.20 -23.56
CA LEU A 8 43.97 13.28 -22.14
C LEU A 8 44.06 11.87 -21.52
N SER A 9 43.06 11.03 -21.81
CA SER A 9 42.97 9.67 -21.27
C SER A 9 44.13 8.78 -21.69
N ILE A 10 44.61 8.90 -22.93
CA ILE A 10 45.73 8.10 -23.43
C ILE A 10 47.09 8.62 -22.96
N TYR A 11 47.28 9.94 -22.96
CA TYR A 11 48.58 10.51 -22.60
C TYR A 11 48.77 10.76 -21.09
N LYS A 12 47.69 10.83 -20.32
CA LYS A 12 47.69 10.94 -18.84
C LYS A 12 46.80 9.89 -18.18
N PRO A 13 47.00 8.58 -18.45
CA PRO A 13 46.10 7.54 -18.07
C PRO A 13 45.90 7.41 -16.56
N LEU A 14 46.93 7.64 -15.76
CA LEU A 14 46.84 7.57 -14.29
C LEU A 14 45.85 8.60 -13.72
N ILE A 15 45.84 9.81 -14.28
CA ILE A 15 44.88 10.85 -13.84
C ILE A 15 43.46 10.41 -14.14
N THR A 16 43.20 9.90 -15.34
CA THR A 16 41.87 9.42 -15.74
C THR A 16 41.42 8.24 -14.90
N ILE A 17 42.28 7.25 -14.69
CA ILE A 17 41.98 6.06 -13.90
C ILE A 17 41.68 6.44 -12.42
N SER A 18 42.54 7.30 -11.83
CA SER A 18 42.31 7.76 -10.45
C SER A 18 41.01 8.52 -10.31
N PHE A 19 40.66 9.36 -11.29
CA PHE A 19 39.39 10.10 -11.29
C PHE A 19 38.18 9.16 -11.41
N VAL A 20 38.23 8.19 -12.33
CA VAL A 20 37.15 7.17 -12.48
C VAL A 20 37.02 6.33 -11.22
N LEU A 21 38.15 5.96 -10.59
CA LEU A 21 38.13 5.16 -9.36
C LEU A 21 37.53 5.95 -8.20
N LEU A 22 37.83 7.22 -8.04
CA LEU A 22 37.24 8.10 -7.03
C LEU A 22 35.74 8.24 -7.25
N ILE A 23 35.28 8.45 -8.49
CA ILE A 23 33.85 8.49 -8.83
C ILE A 23 33.20 7.15 -8.50
N SER A 24 33.82 6.03 -8.88
CA SER A 24 33.27 4.71 -8.60
C SER A 24 33.11 4.41 -7.11
N LEU A 25 34.10 4.82 -6.29
CA LEU A 25 34.02 4.70 -4.83
C LEU A 25 32.91 5.58 -4.27
N PHE A 26 32.79 6.81 -4.74
CA PHE A 26 31.69 7.70 -4.35
C PHE A 26 30.32 7.15 -4.75
N CYS A 27 30.21 6.63 -5.98
CA CYS A 27 28.99 5.98 -6.46
C CYS A 27 28.62 4.76 -5.61
N SER A 28 29.59 3.90 -5.30
CA SER A 28 29.33 2.73 -4.45
C SER A 28 28.88 3.14 -3.05
N TRP A 29 29.56 4.11 -2.43
CA TRP A 29 29.19 4.62 -1.12
C TRP A 29 27.77 5.20 -1.10
N LYS A 30 27.41 5.98 -2.11
CA LYS A 30 26.06 6.56 -2.23
C LYS A 30 25.00 5.49 -2.46
N LEU A 31 25.30 4.46 -3.26
CA LEU A 31 24.38 3.37 -3.56
C LEU A 31 24.01 2.57 -2.30
N PHE A 32 24.98 2.36 -1.38
CA PHE A 32 24.70 1.68 -0.10
C PHE A 32 23.76 2.47 0.83
N GLN A 33 23.56 3.77 0.57
CA GLN A 33 22.65 4.62 1.36
C GLN A 33 21.30 4.84 0.68
N THR A 34 21.07 4.21 -0.47
CA THR A 34 19.86 4.44 -1.25
C THR A 34 18.77 3.50 -0.81
N SER A 35 17.56 4.04 -0.73
CA SER A 35 16.33 3.26 -0.46
C SER A 35 16.08 2.23 -1.55
N LEU A 36 15.64 1.06 -1.11
CA LEU A 36 15.22 -0.04 -1.97
C LEU A 36 13.70 -0.17 -1.90
N ASP A 37 13.07 -0.24 -3.06
CA ASP A 37 11.64 -0.42 -3.16
C ASP A 37 11.30 -1.46 -4.23
N ILE A 38 10.05 -1.96 -4.23
CA ILE A 38 9.61 -2.92 -5.25
C ILE A 38 9.38 -2.19 -6.57
N PHE A 39 8.50 -1.18 -6.53
CA PHE A 39 8.11 -0.38 -7.67
C PHE A 39 8.48 1.08 -7.48
N PRO A 40 8.61 1.85 -8.57
CA PRO A 40 8.58 3.30 -8.45
C PRO A 40 7.26 3.75 -7.85
N GLU A 41 7.19 4.95 -7.29
CA GLU A 41 5.93 5.53 -6.85
C GLU A 41 5.01 5.73 -8.06
N PHE A 42 3.91 5.00 -8.10
CA PHE A 42 2.97 5.00 -9.23
C PHE A 42 1.57 5.49 -8.87
N SER A 43 1.29 5.75 -7.56
CA SER A 43 0.01 6.30 -7.15
C SER A 43 -0.30 7.64 -7.80
N PRO A 44 -1.54 7.88 -8.20
CA PRO A 44 -1.97 9.22 -8.58
C PRO A 44 -1.86 10.16 -7.38
N LYS A 45 -1.81 11.45 -7.63
CA LYS A 45 -1.82 12.46 -6.56
C LYS A 45 -3.21 12.56 -5.97
N LEU A 46 -3.46 11.82 -4.90
CA LEU A 46 -4.77 11.77 -4.25
C LEU A 46 -4.70 12.23 -2.79
N VAL A 47 -5.82 12.74 -2.32
CA VAL A 47 -6.05 13.08 -0.91
C VAL A 47 -7.33 12.39 -0.49
N VAL A 48 -7.23 11.57 0.56
CA VAL A 48 -8.38 10.83 1.12
C VAL A 48 -8.82 11.48 2.41
N ILE A 49 -10.12 11.68 2.56
CA ILE A 49 -10.77 12.27 3.73
C ILE A 49 -11.74 11.26 4.29
N GLN A 50 -11.59 10.92 5.54
CA GLN A 50 -12.48 10.05 6.29
C GLN A 50 -13.30 10.86 7.30
N THR A 51 -14.60 10.61 7.38
CA THR A 51 -15.48 11.23 8.37
C THR A 51 -16.39 10.18 8.98
N GLU A 52 -16.16 9.88 10.24
CA GLU A 52 -17.02 8.98 11.00
C GLU A 52 -18.28 9.68 11.49
N SER A 53 -19.40 8.96 11.45
CA SER A 53 -20.73 9.48 11.78
C SER A 53 -21.56 8.37 12.38
N GLN A 54 -21.20 7.94 13.57
CA GLN A 54 -21.82 6.81 14.25
C GLN A 54 -23.34 6.94 14.34
N GLY A 55 -24.03 5.84 14.11
CA GLY A 55 -25.50 5.76 14.19
C GLY A 55 -26.24 6.27 12.94
N LEU A 56 -25.56 6.80 11.91
CA LEU A 56 -26.21 7.17 10.66
C LEU A 56 -26.23 6.00 9.66
N SER A 57 -27.35 5.82 8.96
CA SER A 57 -27.42 4.89 7.82
C SER A 57 -26.57 5.41 6.64
N ALA A 58 -26.25 4.58 5.65
CA ALA A 58 -25.50 4.97 4.47
C ALA A 58 -26.13 6.17 3.75
N GLU A 59 -27.43 6.17 3.56
CA GLU A 59 -28.16 7.28 2.94
C GLU A 59 -28.12 8.56 3.79
N GLN A 60 -28.20 8.43 5.11
CA GLN A 60 -28.08 9.59 6.01
C GLN A 60 -26.65 10.15 6.03
N VAL A 61 -25.63 9.30 5.95
CA VAL A 61 -24.22 9.71 5.78
C VAL A 61 -24.05 10.45 4.47
N GLU A 62 -24.56 9.90 3.36
CA GLU A 62 -24.50 10.56 2.05
C GLU A 62 -25.12 11.96 2.09
N ASN A 63 -26.36 12.06 2.58
CA ASN A 63 -27.11 13.32 2.54
C ASN A 63 -26.60 14.37 3.53
N ASN A 64 -26.19 13.96 4.74
CA ASN A 64 -25.89 14.88 5.83
C ASN A 64 -24.38 15.14 6.03
N VAL A 65 -23.51 14.27 5.50
CA VAL A 65 -22.06 14.36 5.69
C VAL A 65 -21.35 14.47 4.35
N THR A 66 -21.54 13.48 3.46
CA THR A 66 -20.79 13.38 2.21
C THR A 66 -21.10 14.53 1.26
N ARG A 67 -22.38 14.77 0.94
CA ARG A 67 -22.78 15.86 0.01
C ARG A 67 -22.39 17.26 0.47
N PRO A 68 -22.54 17.64 1.75
CA PRO A 68 -22.00 18.89 2.25
C PRO A 68 -20.48 19.00 2.06
N LEU A 69 -19.73 17.95 2.35
CA LEU A 69 -18.28 17.92 2.15
C LEU A 69 -17.90 18.04 0.67
N GLU A 70 -18.54 17.26 -0.21
CA GLU A 70 -18.34 17.34 -1.65
C GLU A 70 -18.52 18.76 -2.19
N SER A 71 -19.59 19.44 -1.77
CA SER A 71 -19.90 20.81 -2.20
C SER A 71 -18.80 21.79 -1.80
N TYR A 72 -18.21 21.61 -0.63
CA TYR A 72 -17.09 22.45 -0.15
C TYR A 72 -15.77 22.16 -0.85
N LEU A 73 -15.52 20.89 -1.17
CA LEU A 73 -14.28 20.42 -1.78
C LEU A 73 -14.28 20.63 -3.30
N ALA A 74 -15.43 20.72 -3.94
CA ALA A 74 -15.56 20.86 -5.41
C ALA A 74 -14.83 22.06 -6.01
N ALA A 75 -14.59 23.11 -5.23
CA ALA A 75 -13.91 24.33 -5.67
C ALA A 75 -12.38 24.31 -5.55
N ILE A 76 -11.76 23.16 -5.23
CA ILE A 76 -10.31 23.05 -5.08
C ILE A 76 -9.65 23.04 -6.45
N PRO A 77 -8.64 23.91 -6.69
CA PRO A 77 -7.95 23.97 -7.99
C PRO A 77 -7.11 22.70 -8.25
N ASN A 78 -6.84 22.44 -9.53
CA ASN A 78 -6.06 21.29 -10.01
C ASN A 78 -6.66 19.92 -9.68
N MET A 79 -7.88 19.84 -9.19
CA MET A 79 -8.60 18.59 -9.04
C MET A 79 -8.96 18.04 -10.41
N ASP A 80 -8.77 16.76 -10.63
CA ASP A 80 -9.15 16.04 -11.83
C ASP A 80 -10.55 15.48 -11.67
N TYR A 81 -10.77 14.70 -10.63
CA TYR A 81 -12.09 14.23 -10.21
C TYR A 81 -12.17 14.00 -8.69
N LEU A 82 -13.40 13.96 -8.21
CA LEU A 82 -13.74 13.62 -6.83
C LEU A 82 -14.64 12.39 -6.85
N ARG A 83 -14.32 11.42 -6.00
CA ARG A 83 -15.12 10.23 -5.74
C ARG A 83 -15.40 10.13 -4.25
N SER A 84 -16.60 9.72 -3.90
CA SER A 84 -16.99 9.49 -2.52
C SER A 84 -17.70 8.16 -2.35
N GLU A 85 -17.57 7.59 -1.19
CA GLU A 85 -18.26 6.39 -0.78
C GLU A 85 -18.89 6.62 0.60
N SER A 86 -20.18 6.30 0.74
CA SER A 86 -20.95 6.47 1.97
C SER A 86 -21.46 5.11 2.42
N ILE A 87 -20.97 4.66 3.58
CA ILE A 87 -21.47 3.46 4.24
C ILE A 87 -22.09 3.84 5.59
N ALA A 88 -22.77 2.89 6.24
CA ALA A 88 -23.33 3.15 7.57
C ALA A 88 -22.23 3.58 8.55
N GLY A 89 -22.35 4.80 9.06
CA GLY A 89 -21.44 5.38 10.03
C GLY A 89 -20.13 5.96 9.46
N LEU A 90 -19.91 5.95 8.13
CA LEU A 90 -18.63 6.42 7.56
C LEU A 90 -18.82 7.06 6.18
N SER A 91 -18.19 8.21 5.98
CA SER A 91 -17.98 8.86 4.68
C SER A 91 -16.50 8.85 4.33
N VAL A 92 -16.16 8.38 3.13
CA VAL A 92 -14.81 8.49 2.57
C VAL A 92 -14.87 9.26 1.27
N ILE A 93 -14.05 10.31 1.15
CA ILE A 93 -13.97 11.16 -0.04
C ILE A 93 -12.53 11.13 -0.55
N THR A 94 -12.36 10.74 -1.81
CA THR A 94 -11.08 10.69 -2.50
C THR A 94 -11.03 11.78 -3.56
N LEU A 95 -10.10 12.71 -3.41
CA LEU A 95 -9.82 13.75 -4.39
C LEU A 95 -8.58 13.34 -5.20
N THR A 96 -8.72 13.22 -6.50
CA THR A 96 -7.61 12.97 -7.41
C THR A 96 -7.22 14.26 -8.10
N PHE A 97 -5.93 14.56 -8.07
CA PHE A 97 -5.36 15.80 -8.63
C PHE A 97 -4.56 15.52 -9.89
N LYS A 98 -4.42 16.55 -10.72
CA LYS A 98 -3.63 16.50 -11.96
C LYS A 98 -2.16 16.17 -11.66
N GLU A 99 -1.51 15.43 -12.54
CA GLU A 99 -0.13 14.97 -12.38
C GLU A 99 0.90 16.10 -12.18
N ASN A 100 0.68 17.25 -12.80
CA ASN A 100 1.57 18.41 -12.69
C ASN A 100 1.36 19.26 -11.42
N SER A 101 0.41 18.91 -10.55
CA SER A 101 0.19 19.61 -9.28
C SER A 101 1.21 19.18 -8.21
N ASP A 102 1.44 20.05 -7.21
CA ASP A 102 2.24 19.69 -6.03
C ASP A 102 1.36 19.02 -4.96
N HIS A 103 1.82 17.86 -4.46
CA HIS A 103 1.04 17.04 -3.54
C HIS A 103 0.84 17.72 -2.17
N ASN A 104 1.86 18.41 -1.66
CA ASN A 104 1.79 19.11 -0.37
C ASN A 104 0.87 20.32 -0.46
N ILE A 105 0.92 21.05 -1.58
CA ILE A 105 0.02 22.18 -1.84
C ILE A 105 -1.43 21.68 -1.94
N ASN A 106 -1.67 20.56 -2.64
CA ASN A 106 -3.01 19.96 -2.73
C ASN A 106 -3.57 19.65 -1.33
N ARG A 107 -2.76 19.00 -0.48
CA ARG A 107 -3.15 18.68 0.90
C ARG A 107 -3.44 19.93 1.73
N GLN A 108 -2.61 20.97 1.59
CA GLN A 108 -2.82 22.23 2.28
C GLN A 108 -4.16 22.87 1.89
N LEU A 109 -4.46 22.93 0.59
CA LEU A 109 -5.73 23.48 0.10
C LEU A 109 -6.95 22.68 0.60
N VAL A 110 -6.84 21.35 0.65
CA VAL A 110 -7.88 20.49 1.23
C VAL A 110 -8.04 20.80 2.71
N LEU A 111 -6.95 20.88 3.48
CA LEU A 111 -7.00 21.17 4.91
C LEU A 111 -7.64 22.54 5.21
N GLU A 112 -7.31 23.57 4.43
CA GLU A 112 -7.91 24.90 4.52
C GLU A 112 -9.43 24.86 4.34
N LYS A 113 -9.90 24.08 3.35
CA LYS A 113 -11.35 23.89 3.14
C LYS A 113 -12.00 23.13 4.29
N LEU A 114 -11.37 22.05 4.79
CA LEU A 114 -11.91 21.25 5.87
C LEU A 114 -12.08 22.05 7.19
N ASN A 115 -11.21 23.03 7.46
CA ASN A 115 -11.33 23.86 8.64
C ASN A 115 -12.63 24.67 8.68
N GLY A 116 -13.22 24.97 7.52
CA GLY A 116 -14.50 25.69 7.44
C GLY A 116 -15.75 24.82 7.61
N VAL A 117 -15.62 23.51 7.59
CA VAL A 117 -16.75 22.58 7.49
C VAL A 117 -17.35 22.18 8.83
N LYS A 118 -16.66 22.35 9.95
CA LYS A 118 -17.05 21.86 11.28
C LYS A 118 -18.48 22.30 11.71
N ASN A 119 -18.92 23.47 11.27
CA ASN A 119 -20.24 24.03 11.64
C ASN A 119 -21.39 23.55 10.76
N ILE A 120 -21.12 22.78 9.71
CA ILE A 120 -22.11 22.34 8.71
C ILE A 120 -22.48 20.88 8.93
N LEU A 121 -21.56 20.13 9.50
CA LEU A 121 -21.77 18.71 9.77
C LEU A 121 -22.73 18.52 10.98
N PRO A 122 -23.51 17.43 10.98
CA PRO A 122 -24.35 17.08 12.10
C PRO A 122 -23.52 16.80 13.37
N SER A 123 -24.10 17.03 14.53
CA SER A 123 -23.41 16.90 15.82
C SER A 123 -22.87 15.50 16.14
N ASN A 124 -23.37 14.46 15.48
CA ASN A 124 -22.90 13.08 15.59
C ASN A 124 -21.86 12.70 14.54
N ALA A 125 -21.43 13.64 13.67
CA ALA A 125 -20.29 13.43 12.79
C ALA A 125 -19.00 13.91 13.47
N ASN A 126 -17.98 13.07 13.44
CA ASN A 126 -16.65 13.44 13.89
C ASN A 126 -16.02 14.50 12.96
N THR A 127 -14.98 15.16 13.44
CA THR A 127 -14.22 16.08 12.58
C THR A 127 -13.60 15.29 11.42
N PRO A 128 -13.77 15.76 10.16
CA PRO A 128 -13.15 15.10 9.01
C PRO A 128 -11.64 14.94 9.18
N LEU A 129 -11.16 13.75 9.01
CA LEU A 129 -9.74 13.39 9.11
C LEU A 129 -9.15 13.17 7.73
N MET A 130 -8.09 13.90 7.42
CA MET A 130 -7.32 13.68 6.20
C MET A 130 -6.33 12.54 6.45
N MET A 131 -6.42 11.47 5.66
CA MET A 131 -5.55 10.31 5.79
C MET A 131 -4.08 10.66 5.53
N PRO A 132 -3.13 9.99 6.20
CA PRO A 132 -1.71 10.17 5.94
C PRO A 132 -1.35 9.89 4.49
N LEU A 133 -0.24 10.49 4.03
CA LEU A 133 0.35 10.14 2.75
C LEU A 133 1.00 8.76 2.84
N ALA A 134 0.42 7.82 2.14
CA ALA A 134 0.97 6.48 2.01
C ALA A 134 1.68 6.29 0.66
N SER A 135 2.64 5.38 0.62
CA SER A 135 3.27 4.88 -0.61
C SER A 135 2.26 4.11 -1.47
N SER A 136 2.53 3.93 -2.76
CA SER A 136 1.72 3.08 -3.65
C SER A 136 1.59 1.65 -3.16
N ALA A 137 2.65 1.10 -2.56
CA ALA A 137 2.61 -0.21 -1.95
C ALA A 137 1.81 -0.24 -0.63
N ALA A 138 1.53 0.94 -0.03
CA ALA A 138 0.82 1.15 1.22
C ALA A 138 1.35 0.30 2.39
N THR A 139 1.15 -1.02 2.37
CA THR A 139 1.49 -1.94 3.44
C THR A 139 2.97 -2.33 3.41
N ILE A 140 3.69 -1.99 4.49
CA ILE A 140 5.10 -2.37 4.69
C ILE A 140 5.22 -3.75 5.35
N MET A 141 4.32 -4.05 6.27
CA MET A 141 4.35 -5.28 7.04
C MET A 141 3.01 -5.52 7.72
N THR A 142 2.55 -6.76 7.75
CA THR A 142 1.43 -7.18 8.59
C THR A 142 1.93 -8.14 9.66
N ILE A 143 1.57 -7.87 10.91
CA ILE A 143 1.91 -8.67 12.08
C ILE A 143 0.67 -9.01 12.88
N GLY A 144 0.75 -10.06 13.67
CA GLY A 144 -0.37 -10.50 14.47
C GLY A 144 -0.01 -10.85 15.90
N PHE A 145 -1.02 -10.83 16.77
CA PHE A 145 -0.91 -11.14 18.18
C PHE A 145 -2.06 -12.05 18.60
N THR A 146 -1.70 -13.17 19.24
CA THR A 146 -2.66 -14.12 19.84
C THR A 146 -2.28 -14.36 21.30
N SER A 147 -3.22 -14.87 22.10
CA SER A 147 -2.94 -15.29 23.47
C SER A 147 -3.97 -16.34 23.91
N GLU A 148 -3.51 -17.40 24.52
CA GLU A 148 -4.36 -18.42 25.14
C GLU A 148 -4.91 -17.99 26.52
N GLU A 149 -4.21 -17.07 27.20
CA GLU A 149 -4.55 -16.70 28.57
C GLU A 149 -5.25 -15.35 28.71
N LYS A 150 -4.97 -14.40 27.80
CA LYS A 150 -5.61 -13.08 27.79
C LYS A 150 -6.86 -13.09 26.93
N ASN A 151 -7.92 -12.46 27.42
CA ASN A 151 -9.07 -12.18 26.59
C ASN A 151 -8.74 -11.11 25.54
N LEU A 152 -9.56 -11.01 24.49
CA LEU A 152 -9.35 -10.06 23.38
C LEU A 152 -9.39 -8.57 23.79
N LEU A 153 -10.06 -8.22 24.91
CA LEU A 153 -10.07 -6.85 25.44
C LEU A 153 -8.70 -6.49 26.03
N ASP A 154 -8.13 -7.36 26.84
CA ASP A 154 -6.84 -7.13 27.48
C ASP A 154 -5.70 -7.21 26.45
N LEU A 155 -5.82 -8.11 25.46
CA LEU A 155 -4.87 -8.23 24.36
C LEU A 155 -4.86 -6.94 23.52
N ARG A 156 -6.05 -6.41 23.18
CA ARG A 156 -6.18 -5.16 22.42
C ARG A 156 -5.65 -3.97 23.23
N THR A 157 -5.97 -3.87 24.50
CA THR A 157 -5.44 -2.84 25.38
C THR A 157 -3.91 -2.84 25.41
N PHE A 158 -3.29 -4.02 25.50
CA PHE A 158 -1.84 -4.15 25.46
C PHE A 158 -1.24 -3.67 24.13
N VAL A 159 -1.85 -4.04 23.02
CA VAL A 159 -1.41 -3.60 21.67
C VAL A 159 -1.50 -2.09 21.54
N ASP A 160 -2.62 -1.49 21.96
CA ASP A 160 -2.86 -0.05 21.85
C ASP A 160 -1.95 0.78 22.78
N GLN A 161 -1.60 0.23 23.96
CA GLN A 161 -0.71 0.92 24.91
C GLN A 161 0.78 0.81 24.56
N HIS A 162 1.22 -0.33 24.05
CA HIS A 162 2.66 -0.62 23.96
C HIS A 162 3.16 -0.84 22.54
N ILE A 163 2.37 -1.48 21.67
CA ILE A 163 2.82 -1.87 20.34
C ILE A 163 2.57 -0.76 19.33
N SER A 164 1.31 -0.33 19.17
CA SER A 164 0.94 0.67 18.17
C SER A 164 1.69 2.00 18.32
N PRO A 165 1.86 2.58 19.53
CA PRO A 165 2.63 3.80 19.71
C PRO A 165 4.13 3.62 19.40
N ALA A 166 4.71 2.46 19.75
CA ALA A 166 6.10 2.16 19.45
C ALA A 166 6.36 2.06 17.93
N LEU A 167 5.43 1.48 17.18
CA LEU A 167 5.51 1.38 15.73
C LEU A 167 5.25 2.72 15.05
N LEU A 168 4.24 3.48 15.48
CA LEU A 168 3.93 4.82 14.97
C LEU A 168 5.07 5.83 15.19
N SER A 169 5.92 5.63 16.19
CA SER A 169 7.07 6.49 16.45
C SER A 169 8.23 6.28 15.50
N LEU A 170 8.21 5.22 14.68
CA LEU A 170 9.28 4.91 13.74
C LEU A 170 9.23 5.84 12.53
N ASN A 171 10.39 6.33 12.13
CA ASN A 171 10.49 7.15 10.92
C ASN A 171 10.13 6.33 9.68
N GLY A 172 9.25 6.86 8.84
CA GLY A 172 8.77 6.21 7.64
C GLY A 172 7.45 5.42 7.80
N VAL A 173 6.96 5.22 9.02
CA VAL A 173 5.61 4.69 9.27
C VAL A 173 4.60 5.83 9.17
N ALA A 174 3.59 5.67 8.33
CA ALA A 174 2.50 6.63 8.13
C ALA A 174 1.36 6.41 9.10
N ASP A 175 0.93 5.15 9.27
CA ASP A 175 -0.14 4.74 10.18
C ASP A 175 0.00 3.25 10.54
N VAL A 176 -0.79 2.83 11.54
CA VAL A 176 -0.91 1.43 11.96
C VAL A 176 -2.40 1.11 12.07
N ASN A 177 -2.89 0.34 11.11
CA ASN A 177 -4.28 -0.11 11.10
C ASN A 177 -4.42 -1.36 11.98
N VAL A 178 -5.35 -1.33 12.93
CA VAL A 178 -5.57 -2.43 13.88
C VAL A 178 -6.90 -3.09 13.56
N PHE A 179 -6.87 -4.41 13.37
CA PHE A 179 -8.04 -5.24 13.17
C PHE A 179 -8.19 -6.24 14.30
N GLY A 180 -9.43 -6.46 14.73
CA GLY A 180 -9.73 -7.41 15.80
C GLY A 180 -9.53 -6.87 17.21
N GLY A 181 -9.81 -7.74 18.17
CA GLY A 181 -9.86 -7.35 19.58
C GLY A 181 -11.08 -6.52 19.92
N TYR A 182 -11.13 -6.08 21.19
CA TYR A 182 -12.17 -5.19 21.68
C TYR A 182 -11.53 -3.90 22.20
N GLU A 183 -11.95 -2.77 21.67
CA GLU A 183 -11.60 -1.48 22.29
C GLU A 183 -12.25 -1.34 23.66
N ARG A 184 -11.51 -0.75 24.57
CA ARG A 184 -11.96 -0.56 25.95
C ARG A 184 -12.77 0.73 26.09
N GLN A 185 -13.94 0.64 26.72
CA GLN A 185 -14.73 1.79 27.13
C GLN A 185 -15.12 1.72 28.59
N LEU A 186 -15.32 2.85 29.23
CA LEU A 186 -15.88 2.94 30.57
C LEU A 186 -17.39 3.10 30.45
N SER A 187 -18.11 2.02 30.74
CA SER A 187 -19.55 1.99 30.58
C SER A 187 -20.27 2.31 31.88
N ILE A 188 -21.21 3.24 31.78
CA ILE A 188 -22.21 3.55 32.79
C ILE A 188 -23.51 2.90 32.36
N ILE A 189 -23.76 1.69 32.86
CA ILE A 189 -24.89 0.84 32.47
C ILE A 189 -26.07 1.18 33.39
N LEU A 190 -27.09 1.77 32.81
CA LEU A 190 -28.30 2.20 33.53
C LEU A 190 -29.23 1.01 33.82
N ASP A 191 -29.74 0.98 35.03
CA ASP A 191 -30.74 -0.02 35.46
C ASP A 191 -32.14 0.55 35.29
N LYS A 192 -32.95 -0.12 34.47
CA LYS A 192 -34.29 0.29 34.10
C LYS A 192 -35.24 0.44 35.31
N ASP A 193 -35.22 -0.53 36.23
CA ASP A 193 -36.14 -0.56 37.36
C ASP A 193 -35.78 0.54 38.41
N LYS A 194 -34.46 0.82 38.50
CA LYS A 194 -33.98 1.90 39.35
C LYS A 194 -34.27 3.29 38.77
N LEU A 195 -34.17 3.47 37.44
CA LEU A 195 -34.57 4.71 36.78
C LEU A 195 -36.04 5.03 37.03
N LEU A 196 -36.94 3.99 37.01
CA LEU A 196 -38.33 4.11 37.36
C LEU A 196 -38.54 4.58 38.80
N LYS A 197 -37.75 4.03 39.73
CA LYS A 197 -37.89 4.31 41.17
C LYS A 197 -37.45 5.73 41.53
N TYR A 198 -36.40 6.26 40.88
CA TYR A 198 -35.81 7.58 41.18
C TYR A 198 -36.37 8.72 40.36
N PHE A 199 -37.23 8.45 39.33
CA PHE A 199 -37.86 9.46 38.48
C PHE A 199 -36.85 10.47 37.90
N ILE A 200 -35.78 9.99 37.26
CA ILE A 200 -34.76 10.85 36.65
C ILE A 200 -34.73 10.67 35.13
N SER A 201 -34.61 11.78 34.41
CA SER A 201 -34.46 11.74 32.93
C SER A 201 -33.03 11.45 32.50
N LEU A 202 -32.87 10.90 31.29
CA LEU A 202 -31.57 10.61 30.71
C LEU A 202 -30.72 11.87 30.51
N GLU A 203 -31.37 12.97 30.09
CA GLU A 203 -30.74 14.28 29.92
C GLU A 203 -30.14 14.77 31.24
N SER A 204 -30.92 14.68 32.34
CA SER A 204 -30.44 15.10 33.67
C SER A 204 -29.20 14.28 34.10
N ILE A 205 -29.19 12.99 33.85
CA ILE A 205 -28.00 12.15 34.14
C ILE A 205 -26.77 12.62 33.35
N ILE A 206 -26.92 12.86 32.03
CA ILE A 206 -25.87 13.33 31.18
C ILE A 206 -25.32 14.69 31.65
N ASP A 207 -26.21 15.63 31.96
CA ASP A 207 -25.84 16.99 32.41
C ASP A 207 -25.09 16.94 33.74
N HIS A 208 -25.52 16.13 34.70
CA HIS A 208 -24.82 16.01 35.99
C HIS A 208 -23.44 15.37 35.82
N ILE A 209 -23.29 14.36 34.95
CA ILE A 209 -21.99 13.74 34.68
C ILE A 209 -21.06 14.74 33.99
N LYS A 210 -21.53 15.46 32.97
CA LYS A 210 -20.76 16.51 32.30
C LYS A 210 -20.36 17.64 33.26
N ALA A 211 -21.28 18.07 34.12
CA ALA A 211 -21.02 19.10 35.10
C ALA A 211 -19.96 18.69 36.15
N SER A 212 -19.90 17.40 36.48
CA SER A 212 -18.90 16.88 37.44
C SER A 212 -17.47 16.91 36.88
N ASN A 213 -17.32 16.96 35.56
CA ASN A 213 -16.02 16.98 34.86
C ASN A 213 -15.58 18.41 34.45
N LEU A 214 -16.27 19.45 34.89
CA LEU A 214 -15.90 20.84 34.59
C LEU A 214 -14.53 21.17 35.15
N ILE A 215 -13.59 21.54 34.26
CA ILE A 215 -12.28 22.05 34.64
C ILE A 215 -12.43 23.50 35.09
N VAL A 216 -12.14 23.75 36.37
CA VAL A 216 -12.02 25.12 36.88
C VAL A 216 -10.54 25.49 36.87
N SER A 217 -10.18 26.51 36.10
CA SER A 217 -8.82 27.02 36.06
C SER A 217 -8.83 28.53 36.24
N GLY A 218 -7.85 29.03 36.97
CA GLY A 218 -7.64 30.44 37.16
C GLY A 218 -6.33 30.68 37.88
N SER A 219 -5.88 31.94 37.97
CA SER A 219 -4.75 32.32 38.80
C SER A 219 -5.07 33.51 39.64
N ILE A 220 -4.53 33.57 40.84
CA ILE A 220 -4.59 34.72 41.75
C ILE A 220 -3.17 35.25 41.89
N GLN A 221 -2.97 36.50 41.55
CA GLN A 221 -1.70 37.18 41.75
C GLN A 221 -1.67 37.80 43.14
N THR A 222 -0.75 37.38 43.98
CA THR A 222 -0.40 38.00 45.23
C THR A 222 0.82 38.89 45.05
N PRO A 223 1.18 39.77 45.97
CA PRO A 223 2.36 40.63 45.79
C PRO A 223 3.69 39.90 45.54
N ASN A 224 3.80 38.66 45.95
CA ASN A 224 5.04 37.89 45.89
C ASN A 224 4.98 36.59 45.07
N GLN A 225 3.80 36.15 44.64
CA GLN A 225 3.63 34.90 43.91
C GLN A 225 2.30 34.81 43.17
N GLU A 226 2.27 34.04 42.09
CA GLU A 226 1.05 33.63 41.40
C GLU A 226 0.60 32.26 41.91
N LEU A 227 -0.63 32.18 42.38
CA LEU A 227 -1.26 30.94 42.83
C LEU A 227 -2.22 30.46 41.77
N GLN A 228 -1.99 29.28 41.22
CA GLN A 228 -2.91 28.65 40.28
C GLN A 228 -4.04 27.93 41.02
N ILE A 229 -5.27 28.19 40.58
CA ILE A 229 -6.44 27.45 41.02
C ILE A 229 -6.56 26.22 40.11
N VAL A 230 -6.44 25.05 40.69
CA VAL A 230 -6.54 23.77 39.95
C VAL A 230 -7.65 22.94 40.55
N SER A 231 -8.66 22.57 39.76
CA SER A 231 -9.58 21.51 40.15
C SER A 231 -8.96 20.16 39.76
N ASN A 232 -8.86 19.24 40.71
CA ASN A 232 -8.35 17.86 40.42
C ASN A 232 -9.39 17.11 39.59
N ASN A 233 -9.18 17.01 38.29
CA ASN A 233 -10.14 16.53 37.32
C ASN A 233 -9.93 15.13 36.80
N VAL A 234 -8.87 14.41 37.19
CA VAL A 234 -8.84 12.96 36.99
C VAL A 234 -9.74 12.35 38.06
N ILE A 235 -11.01 12.10 37.73
CA ILE A 235 -11.96 11.48 38.64
C ILE A 235 -11.70 9.98 38.62
N PRO A 236 -11.14 9.37 39.69
CA PRO A 236 -11.07 7.92 39.80
C PRO A 236 -12.46 7.30 39.62
N ILE A 237 -12.52 6.06 39.11
CA ILE A 237 -13.81 5.37 38.86
C ILE A 237 -14.69 5.37 40.12
N GLU A 238 -14.09 5.28 41.30
CA GLU A 238 -14.77 5.33 42.59
C GLU A 238 -15.51 6.66 42.79
N LYS A 239 -14.93 7.76 42.34
CA LYS A 239 -15.57 9.07 42.41
C LYS A 239 -16.69 9.24 41.38
N ILE A 240 -16.59 8.63 40.20
CA ILE A 240 -17.66 8.59 39.21
C ILE A 240 -18.90 7.92 39.83
N ARG A 241 -18.70 6.83 40.58
CA ARG A 241 -19.78 6.14 41.32
C ARG A 241 -20.47 7.04 42.34
N GLU A 242 -19.77 7.96 42.92
CA GLU A 242 -20.23 8.86 43.99
C GLU A 242 -20.81 10.19 43.45
N ILE A 243 -20.89 10.39 42.14
CA ILE A 243 -21.53 11.59 41.56
C ILE A 243 -22.95 11.74 42.10
N ASN A 244 -23.27 12.89 42.67
CA ASN A 244 -24.60 13.19 43.13
C ASN A 244 -25.49 13.58 41.95
N LEU A 245 -26.63 12.95 41.88
CA LEU A 245 -27.68 13.24 40.92
C LEU A 245 -28.83 13.88 41.67
N LEU A 246 -29.55 14.81 41.03
CA LEU A 246 -30.75 15.45 41.56
C LEU A 246 -31.90 15.09 40.61
N ASN A 247 -32.97 14.52 41.16
CA ASN A 247 -34.17 14.29 40.37
C ASN A 247 -35.07 15.54 40.36
N ASP A 248 -36.09 15.53 39.50
CA ASP A 248 -37.02 16.65 39.35
C ASP A 248 -37.85 16.92 40.63
N ASN A 249 -37.87 15.96 41.57
CA ASN A 249 -38.53 16.10 42.88
C ASN A 249 -37.61 16.67 43.98
N GLY A 250 -36.38 17.04 43.64
CA GLY A 250 -35.42 17.61 44.58
C GLY A 250 -34.73 16.61 45.50
N GLN A 251 -34.78 15.29 45.19
CA GLN A 251 -34.07 14.27 45.95
C GLN A 251 -32.67 14.03 45.41
N TYR A 252 -31.70 13.96 46.33
CA TYR A 252 -30.31 13.60 45.99
C TYR A 252 -30.09 12.09 46.15
N PHE A 253 -29.40 11.50 45.20
CA PHE A 253 -28.93 10.12 45.22
C PHE A 253 -27.65 10.01 44.37
N LYS A 254 -26.96 8.87 44.47
CA LYS A 254 -25.67 8.70 43.79
C LYS A 254 -25.85 7.95 42.48
N LEU A 255 -24.91 8.18 41.53
CA LEU A 255 -24.92 7.49 40.26
C LEU A 255 -24.87 5.96 40.42
N LYS A 256 -24.14 5.43 41.39
CA LYS A 256 -24.09 4.00 41.74
C LYS A 256 -25.47 3.41 42.13
N ASP A 257 -26.40 4.23 42.57
CA ASP A 257 -27.72 3.77 43.01
C ASP A 257 -28.60 3.38 41.79
N ILE A 258 -28.30 3.97 40.60
CA ILE A 258 -29.06 3.76 39.36
C ILE A 258 -28.28 3.11 38.23
N ALA A 259 -26.95 3.00 38.35
CA ALA A 259 -26.10 2.49 37.31
C ALA A 259 -24.99 1.59 37.85
N THR A 260 -24.55 0.67 37.01
CA THR A 260 -23.35 -0.14 37.19
C THR A 260 -22.22 0.46 36.34
N ILE A 261 -21.05 0.76 36.94
CA ILE A 261 -19.92 1.35 36.27
C ILE A 261 -18.81 0.33 36.19
N LYS A 262 -18.45 -0.07 34.96
CA LYS A 262 -17.41 -1.07 34.67
C LYS A 262 -16.78 -0.81 33.31
N PHE A 263 -15.55 -1.30 33.10
CA PHE A 263 -14.98 -1.38 31.77
C PHE A 263 -15.68 -2.47 30.97
N THR A 264 -16.02 -2.15 29.75
CA THR A 264 -16.61 -3.08 28.76
C THR A 264 -15.97 -2.89 27.39
N ALA A 265 -16.39 -3.72 26.45
CA ALA A 265 -15.98 -3.62 25.07
C ALA A 265 -16.85 -2.62 24.29
N VAL A 266 -16.22 -1.84 23.41
CA VAL A 266 -16.91 -1.11 22.34
C VAL A 266 -17.47 -2.12 21.34
N LYS A 267 -18.56 -1.77 20.65
CA LYS A 267 -19.11 -2.61 19.58
C LYS A 267 -18.08 -2.78 18.46
N GLN A 268 -17.77 -4.02 18.14
CA GLN A 268 -16.75 -4.31 17.14
C GLN A 268 -17.18 -3.88 15.74
N ILE A 269 -16.28 -3.25 15.02
CA ILE A 269 -16.38 -2.93 13.59
C ILE A 269 -15.47 -3.82 12.75
N SER A 270 -14.51 -4.51 13.37
CA SER A 270 -13.66 -5.53 12.76
C SER A 270 -13.42 -6.69 13.70
N LYS A 271 -13.08 -7.84 13.12
CA LYS A 271 -12.54 -9.03 13.80
C LYS A 271 -11.34 -9.54 13.01
N ALA A 272 -10.45 -10.25 13.70
CA ALA A 272 -9.30 -10.88 13.06
C ALA A 272 -9.00 -12.24 13.68
N SER A 273 -8.46 -13.16 12.86
CA SER A 273 -7.92 -14.43 13.29
C SER A 273 -6.59 -14.74 12.59
N ILE A 274 -5.75 -15.50 13.26
CA ILE A 274 -4.47 -15.97 12.75
C ILE A 274 -4.49 -17.48 12.90
N GLU A 275 -4.32 -18.21 11.78
CA GLU A 275 -4.40 -19.66 11.74
C GLU A 275 -5.70 -20.19 12.39
N ALA A 276 -6.83 -19.53 12.09
CA ALA A 276 -8.15 -19.78 12.64
C ALA A 276 -8.26 -19.62 14.18
N THR A 277 -7.33 -18.87 14.80
CA THR A 277 -7.37 -18.50 16.23
C THR A 277 -7.66 -17.00 16.34
N ASP A 278 -8.64 -16.62 17.16
CA ASP A 278 -8.98 -15.23 17.41
C ASP A 278 -7.76 -14.41 17.86
N GLY A 279 -7.51 -13.27 17.25
CA GLY A 279 -6.34 -12.45 17.52
C GLY A 279 -6.50 -11.00 17.12
N ILE A 280 -5.38 -10.32 17.05
CA ILE A 280 -5.28 -8.95 16.58
C ILE A 280 -4.28 -8.92 15.44
N VAL A 281 -4.66 -8.31 14.33
CA VAL A 281 -3.80 -8.09 13.17
C VAL A 281 -3.51 -6.60 13.05
N LEU A 282 -2.24 -6.26 12.89
CA LEU A 282 -1.75 -4.90 12.66
C LEU A 282 -1.18 -4.81 11.25
N MET A 283 -1.74 -3.93 10.45
CA MET A 283 -1.22 -3.57 9.13
C MET A 283 -0.46 -2.25 9.27
N ILE A 284 0.84 -2.26 8.99
CA ILE A 284 1.73 -1.11 9.12
C ILE A 284 1.86 -0.43 7.78
N ILE A 285 1.44 0.82 7.70
CA ILE A 285 1.39 1.62 6.48
C ILE A 285 2.64 2.51 6.36
N GLY A 286 3.27 2.49 5.20
CA GLY A 286 4.45 3.29 4.89
C GLY A 286 4.14 4.69 4.41
N GLN A 287 5.00 5.65 4.78
CA GLN A 287 4.94 6.99 4.24
C GLN A 287 5.31 7.00 2.74
N LEU A 288 4.89 8.04 2.04
CA LEU A 288 5.28 8.27 0.66
C LEU A 288 6.81 8.27 0.50
N ASN A 289 7.33 7.54 -0.48
CA ASN A 289 8.77 7.34 -0.73
C ASN A 289 9.55 6.70 0.44
N ALA A 290 8.89 5.95 1.30
CA ALA A 290 9.54 5.26 2.40
C ALA A 290 10.35 4.05 1.91
N ASP A 291 11.46 3.75 2.57
CA ASP A 291 12.27 2.57 2.31
C ASP A 291 11.67 1.35 3.04
N THR A 292 10.97 0.51 2.30
CA THR A 292 10.29 -0.68 2.84
C THR A 292 11.24 -1.61 3.59
N VAL A 293 12.45 -1.83 3.09
CA VAL A 293 13.44 -2.72 3.71
C VAL A 293 13.99 -2.11 5.00
N ALA A 294 14.36 -0.84 4.98
CA ALA A 294 14.90 -0.14 6.14
C ALA A 294 13.86 -0.01 7.27
N ILE A 295 12.60 0.27 6.91
CA ILE A 295 11.52 0.39 7.90
C ILE A 295 11.20 -0.98 8.49
N THR A 296 11.08 -2.04 7.68
CA THR A 296 10.89 -3.40 8.19
C THR A 296 11.97 -3.78 9.20
N LYS A 297 13.24 -3.46 8.91
CA LYS A 297 14.34 -3.68 9.86
C LYS A 297 14.18 -2.86 11.14
N SER A 298 13.69 -1.64 11.06
CA SER A 298 13.43 -0.78 12.22
C SER A 298 12.28 -1.32 13.06
N ILE A 299 11.22 -1.85 12.41
CA ILE A 299 10.10 -2.54 13.06
C ILE A 299 10.63 -3.77 13.82
N ASP A 300 11.43 -4.62 13.17
CA ASP A 300 12.03 -5.79 13.81
C ASP A 300 12.86 -5.43 15.03
N GLN A 301 13.65 -4.35 14.96
CA GLN A 301 14.42 -3.85 16.09
C GLN A 301 13.52 -3.36 17.24
N SER A 302 12.42 -2.67 16.91
CA SER A 302 11.44 -2.22 17.90
C SER A 302 10.73 -3.39 18.56
N LEU A 303 10.24 -4.35 17.77
CA LEU A 303 9.61 -5.58 18.28
C LEU A 303 10.57 -6.41 19.12
N SER A 304 11.85 -6.48 18.75
CA SER A 304 12.86 -7.21 19.53
C SER A 304 13.06 -6.61 20.93
N LYS A 305 12.98 -5.28 21.08
CA LYS A 305 13.03 -4.61 22.38
C LYS A 305 11.80 -4.92 23.24
N LEU A 306 10.64 -5.07 22.59
CA LEU A 306 9.38 -5.38 23.27
C LEU A 306 9.17 -6.87 23.51
N LYS A 307 10.02 -7.75 22.95
CA LYS A 307 9.86 -9.21 23.00
C LYS A 307 9.78 -9.76 24.44
N ALA A 308 10.55 -9.20 25.36
CA ALA A 308 10.50 -9.60 26.76
C ALA A 308 9.14 -9.23 27.40
N LEU A 309 8.63 -8.04 27.10
CA LEU A 309 7.33 -7.57 27.57
C LEU A 309 6.18 -8.38 26.97
N ILE A 310 6.23 -8.69 25.68
CA ILE A 310 5.24 -9.52 24.97
C ILE A 310 5.17 -10.90 25.63
N ARG A 311 6.32 -11.55 25.82
CA ARG A 311 6.40 -12.88 26.45
C ARG A 311 5.95 -12.91 27.91
N SER A 312 6.31 -11.88 28.69
CA SER A 312 5.88 -11.78 30.10
C SER A 312 4.37 -11.63 30.25
N ASN A 313 3.71 -11.09 29.23
CA ASN A 313 2.27 -10.98 29.13
C ASN A 313 1.59 -12.21 28.49
N LYS A 314 2.35 -13.28 28.16
CA LYS A 314 1.85 -14.52 27.56
C LYS A 314 1.14 -14.29 26.23
N ILE A 315 1.70 -13.39 25.45
CA ILE A 315 1.24 -13.05 24.11
C ILE A 315 2.20 -13.67 23.11
N GLU A 316 1.66 -14.28 22.06
CA GLU A 316 2.40 -14.79 20.93
C GLU A 316 2.43 -13.73 19.81
N LEU A 317 3.62 -13.52 19.26
CA LEU A 317 3.82 -12.59 18.14
C LEU A 317 3.99 -13.39 16.85
N HIS A 318 3.13 -13.12 15.88
CA HIS A 318 3.19 -13.62 14.50
C HIS A 318 3.75 -12.50 13.59
N ASP A 319 5.06 -12.51 13.37
CA ASP A 319 5.76 -11.46 12.61
C ASP A 319 6.01 -11.82 11.13
N GLN A 320 5.48 -12.97 10.67
CA GLN A 320 5.66 -13.50 9.31
C GLN A 320 4.35 -13.61 8.54
N ILE A 321 3.36 -12.79 8.83
CA ILE A 321 2.07 -12.82 8.13
C ILE A 321 2.24 -12.25 6.72
N PHE A 322 2.77 -11.03 6.60
CA PHE A 322 3.09 -10.40 5.32
C PHE A 322 4.32 -9.49 5.45
N ARG A 323 5.32 -9.72 4.59
CA ARG A 323 6.61 -9.00 4.63
C ARG A 323 7.14 -8.74 3.23
N PRO A 324 6.70 -7.69 2.55
CA PRO A 324 7.19 -7.32 1.21
C PRO A 324 8.72 -7.18 1.13
N ALA A 325 9.38 -6.76 2.23
CA ALA A 325 10.84 -6.66 2.30
C ALA A 325 11.55 -7.99 1.96
N ASN A 326 10.96 -9.15 2.33
CA ASN A 326 11.53 -10.45 1.99
C ASN A 326 11.56 -10.67 0.47
N TYR A 327 10.47 -10.34 -0.20
CA TYR A 327 10.37 -10.43 -1.64
C TYR A 327 11.32 -9.46 -2.35
N ILE A 328 11.43 -8.20 -1.86
CA ILE A 328 12.37 -7.21 -2.41
C ILE A 328 13.79 -7.75 -2.35
N LEU A 329 14.21 -8.21 -1.17
CA LEU A 329 15.57 -8.73 -0.97
C LEU A 329 15.85 -9.95 -1.83
N LYS A 330 14.92 -10.91 -1.90
CA LYS A 330 15.05 -12.12 -2.71
C LYS A 330 15.09 -11.81 -4.21
N SER A 331 14.23 -10.88 -4.68
CA SER A 331 14.24 -10.43 -6.07
C SER A 331 15.55 -9.75 -6.43
N LEU A 332 16.06 -8.89 -5.55
CA LEU A 332 17.34 -8.23 -5.73
C LEU A 332 18.49 -9.25 -5.79
N GLU A 333 18.54 -10.20 -4.87
CA GLU A 333 19.55 -11.27 -4.84
C GLU A 333 19.51 -12.08 -6.14
N SER A 334 18.32 -12.52 -6.57
CA SER A 334 18.13 -13.25 -7.84
C SER A 334 18.62 -12.44 -9.04
N ILE A 335 18.30 -11.16 -9.13
CA ILE A 335 18.74 -10.31 -10.24
C ILE A 335 20.27 -10.13 -10.20
N LEU A 336 20.85 -9.91 -9.02
CA LEU A 336 22.30 -9.79 -8.85
C LEU A 336 23.02 -11.07 -9.27
N ASP A 337 22.51 -12.24 -8.89
CA ASP A 337 23.06 -13.54 -9.31
C ASP A 337 23.03 -13.71 -10.82
N HIS A 338 21.93 -13.34 -11.47
CA HIS A 338 21.83 -13.38 -12.93
C HIS A 338 22.74 -12.36 -13.61
N LEU A 339 22.91 -11.17 -13.04
CA LEU A 339 23.87 -10.18 -13.53
C LEU A 339 25.32 -10.67 -13.42
N VAL A 340 25.67 -11.28 -12.28
CA VAL A 340 27.01 -11.87 -12.08
C VAL A 340 27.24 -13.02 -13.05
N LEU A 341 26.27 -13.94 -13.17
CA LEU A 341 26.34 -15.06 -14.13
C LEU A 341 26.48 -14.55 -15.56
N GLY A 342 25.66 -13.59 -15.97
CA GLY A 342 25.74 -12.93 -17.27
C GLY A 342 27.07 -12.27 -17.49
N GLY A 343 27.60 -11.54 -16.52
CA GLY A 343 28.94 -10.92 -16.55
C GLY A 343 30.05 -11.96 -16.71
N CYS A 344 29.96 -13.07 -15.98
CA CYS A 344 30.93 -14.19 -16.12
C CYS A 344 30.88 -14.82 -17.52
N LEU A 345 29.66 -15.07 -18.05
CA LEU A 345 29.50 -15.60 -19.40
C LEU A 345 30.08 -14.64 -20.46
N VAL A 346 29.80 -13.35 -20.33
CA VAL A 346 30.37 -12.31 -21.19
C VAL A 346 31.88 -12.34 -21.12
N LEU A 347 32.47 -12.41 -19.91
CA LEU A 347 33.94 -12.50 -19.77
C LEU A 347 34.53 -13.72 -20.45
N ILE A 348 33.90 -14.89 -20.33
CA ILE A 348 34.29 -16.11 -20.98
C ILE A 348 34.27 -15.93 -22.51
N VAL A 349 33.17 -15.41 -23.05
CA VAL A 349 33.05 -15.12 -24.49
C VAL A 349 34.14 -14.15 -24.96
N LEU A 350 34.38 -13.09 -24.20
CA LEU A 350 35.44 -12.12 -24.49
C LEU A 350 36.83 -12.75 -24.53
N ILE A 351 37.16 -13.62 -23.57
CA ILE A 351 38.44 -14.34 -23.54
C ILE A 351 38.57 -15.25 -24.78
N ILE A 352 37.50 -15.96 -25.14
CA ILE A 352 37.50 -16.87 -26.30
C ILE A 352 37.68 -16.10 -27.62
N PHE A 353 36.95 -15.02 -27.83
CA PHE A 353 36.97 -14.27 -29.09
C PHE A 353 38.17 -13.33 -29.23
N MET A 354 38.57 -12.65 -28.13
CA MET A 354 39.73 -11.75 -28.18
C MET A 354 41.07 -12.47 -28.06
N PHE A 355 41.07 -13.66 -27.49
CA PHE A 355 42.25 -14.48 -27.21
C PHE A 355 43.41 -13.67 -26.55
N ASN A 356 43.02 -12.69 -25.76
CA ASN A 356 43.89 -11.80 -25.02
C ASN A 356 43.25 -11.40 -23.69
N LEU A 357 43.78 -11.96 -22.59
CA LEU A 357 43.24 -11.75 -21.26
C LEU A 357 43.24 -10.26 -20.82
N LYS A 358 44.26 -9.49 -21.22
CA LYS A 358 44.31 -8.06 -20.89
C LYS A 358 43.19 -7.30 -21.57
N ALA A 359 42.90 -7.61 -22.83
CA ALA A 359 41.77 -7.00 -23.56
C ALA A 359 40.45 -7.34 -22.95
N ALA A 360 40.23 -8.62 -22.63
CA ALA A 360 39.01 -9.10 -22.00
C ALA A 360 38.79 -8.42 -20.62
N LEU A 361 39.85 -8.29 -19.82
CA LEU A 361 39.78 -7.61 -18.51
C LEU A 361 39.48 -6.10 -18.63
N ILE A 362 40.02 -5.42 -19.66
CA ILE A 362 39.68 -4.00 -19.88
C ILE A 362 38.22 -3.81 -20.19
N SER A 363 37.65 -4.63 -21.11
CA SER A 363 36.24 -4.59 -21.44
C SER A 363 35.37 -4.99 -20.25
N ALA A 364 35.74 -6.05 -19.53
CA ALA A 364 35.01 -6.51 -18.36
C ALA A 364 35.01 -5.49 -17.20
N LEU A 365 36.09 -4.73 -17.00
CA LEU A 365 36.18 -3.71 -15.94
C LEU A 365 35.32 -2.47 -16.26
N SER A 366 35.15 -2.14 -17.54
CA SER A 366 34.34 -0.97 -17.92
C SER A 366 32.83 -1.20 -17.66
N ILE A 367 32.36 -2.46 -17.61
CA ILE A 367 30.93 -2.79 -17.38
C ILE A 367 30.43 -2.34 -16.01
N PRO A 368 30.97 -2.83 -14.88
CA PRO A 368 30.50 -2.44 -13.55
C PRO A 368 30.65 -0.94 -13.29
N ILE A 369 31.69 -0.31 -13.83
CA ILE A 369 31.91 1.14 -13.67
C ILE A 369 30.84 1.94 -14.41
N SER A 370 30.46 1.52 -15.61
CA SER A 370 29.36 2.14 -16.37
C SER A 370 28.01 1.98 -15.67
N LEU A 371 27.73 0.79 -15.14
CA LEU A 371 26.48 0.53 -14.42
C LEU A 371 26.41 1.30 -13.09
N LEU A 372 27.52 1.38 -12.34
CA LEU A 372 27.57 2.20 -11.12
C LEU A 372 27.32 3.69 -11.41
N LEU A 373 27.95 4.22 -12.46
CA LEU A 373 27.72 5.61 -12.85
C LEU A 373 26.27 5.82 -13.29
N ALA A 374 25.71 4.90 -14.06
CA ALA A 374 24.32 4.94 -14.50
C ALA A 374 23.34 4.91 -13.33
N SER A 375 23.58 4.04 -12.34
CA SER A 375 22.73 3.95 -11.14
C SER A 375 22.67 5.30 -10.40
N ILE A 376 23.82 5.94 -10.16
CA ILE A 376 23.84 7.24 -9.48
C ILE A 376 23.22 8.36 -10.32
N LEU A 377 23.44 8.37 -11.63
CA LEU A 377 22.77 9.32 -12.50
C LEU A 377 21.25 9.14 -12.47
N THR A 378 20.78 7.89 -12.45
CA THR A 378 19.35 7.58 -12.33
C THR A 378 18.79 8.06 -10.98
N LEU A 379 19.50 7.79 -9.89
CA LEU A 379 19.10 8.28 -8.56
C LEU A 379 19.10 9.82 -8.48
N SER A 380 19.97 10.51 -9.21
CA SER A 380 19.99 11.97 -9.26
C SER A 380 18.77 12.58 -9.94
N THR A 381 17.99 11.81 -10.69
CA THR A 381 16.69 12.23 -11.28
C THR A 381 15.54 12.19 -10.27
N GLY A 382 15.79 11.74 -9.03
CA GLY A 382 14.76 11.62 -7.97
C GLY A 382 14.04 10.28 -7.94
N THR A 383 14.47 9.29 -8.73
CA THR A 383 13.91 7.93 -8.71
C THR A 383 14.57 7.08 -7.63
N SER A 384 13.79 6.24 -6.93
CA SER A 384 14.31 5.20 -6.02
C SER A 384 14.96 4.05 -6.81
N LEU A 385 15.82 3.29 -6.13
CA LEU A 385 16.34 2.04 -6.71
C LEU A 385 15.26 0.96 -6.56
N ASN A 386 14.61 0.62 -7.65
CA ASN A 386 13.51 -0.33 -7.70
C ASN A 386 13.73 -1.37 -8.81
N ILE A 387 12.87 -2.38 -8.86
CA ILE A 387 12.97 -3.47 -9.84
C ILE A 387 12.99 -2.93 -11.27
N MET A 388 12.24 -1.87 -11.59
CA MET A 388 12.21 -1.29 -12.94
C MET A 388 13.55 -0.64 -13.33
N VAL A 389 14.19 0.09 -12.40
CA VAL A 389 15.54 0.65 -12.60
C VAL A 389 16.54 -0.46 -12.82
N ILE A 390 16.52 -1.50 -11.99
CA ILE A 390 17.45 -2.63 -12.10
C ILE A 390 17.22 -3.39 -13.40
N ALA A 391 15.98 -3.60 -13.82
CA ALA A 391 15.65 -4.20 -15.10
C ALA A 391 16.18 -3.36 -16.28
N GLY A 392 16.04 -2.03 -16.23
CA GLY A 392 16.60 -1.13 -17.22
C GLY A 392 18.14 -1.25 -17.33
N LEU A 393 18.82 -1.32 -16.19
CA LEU A 393 20.27 -1.54 -16.12
C LEU A 393 20.67 -2.93 -16.64
N ALA A 394 19.89 -3.98 -16.33
CA ALA A 394 20.12 -5.33 -16.81
C ALA A 394 19.96 -5.44 -18.34
N ILE A 395 18.94 -4.81 -18.91
CA ILE A 395 18.72 -4.75 -20.35
C ILE A 395 19.88 -3.99 -21.02
N ALA A 396 20.32 -2.89 -20.41
CA ALA A 396 21.44 -2.10 -20.94
C ALA A 396 22.78 -2.82 -20.89
N LEU A 397 22.93 -3.86 -20.07
CA LEU A 397 24.20 -4.59 -19.91
C LEU A 397 24.77 -5.05 -21.26
N GLY A 398 23.92 -5.53 -22.19
CA GLY A 398 24.35 -5.97 -23.52
C GLY A 398 24.99 -4.84 -24.32
N GLU A 399 24.38 -3.66 -24.37
CA GLU A 399 24.90 -2.50 -25.09
C GLU A 399 26.16 -1.93 -24.42
N VAL A 400 26.19 -1.90 -23.09
CA VAL A 400 27.37 -1.46 -22.32
C VAL A 400 28.61 -2.32 -22.61
N VAL A 401 28.38 -3.63 -22.75
CA VAL A 401 29.43 -4.58 -23.12
C VAL A 401 29.94 -4.32 -24.52
N ASP A 402 29.05 -4.08 -25.47
CA ASP A 402 29.39 -3.93 -26.90
C ASP A 402 30.28 -2.70 -27.13
N ASP A 403 29.95 -1.55 -26.56
CA ASP A 403 30.76 -0.32 -26.65
C ASP A 403 32.22 -0.55 -26.24
N ALA A 404 32.42 -1.28 -25.13
CA ALA A 404 33.76 -1.58 -24.63
C ALA A 404 34.53 -2.57 -25.53
N ILE A 405 33.82 -3.54 -26.11
CA ILE A 405 34.39 -4.55 -27.01
C ILE A 405 34.88 -3.92 -28.31
N ILE A 406 34.07 -3.09 -28.95
CA ILE A 406 34.35 -2.46 -30.23
C ILE A 406 35.66 -1.63 -30.15
N ASP A 407 35.81 -0.83 -29.11
CA ASP A 407 36.98 0.01 -28.95
C ASP A 407 38.27 -0.80 -28.72
N VAL A 408 38.24 -1.76 -27.80
CA VAL A 408 39.38 -2.61 -27.48
C VAL A 408 39.76 -3.50 -28.64
N GLU A 409 38.81 -4.09 -29.37
CA GLU A 409 39.08 -4.92 -30.54
C GLU A 409 39.73 -4.10 -31.66
N ASN A 410 39.22 -2.91 -31.97
CA ASN A 410 39.79 -2.05 -32.98
C ASN A 410 41.22 -1.63 -32.61
N ILE A 411 41.47 -1.30 -31.35
CA ILE A 411 42.82 -0.98 -30.86
C ILE A 411 43.75 -2.19 -31.09
N LEU A 412 43.35 -3.36 -30.68
CA LEU A 412 44.15 -4.60 -30.89
C LEU A 412 44.40 -4.89 -32.35
N ARG A 413 43.41 -4.76 -33.20
CA ARG A 413 43.54 -4.95 -34.63
C ARG A 413 44.55 -4.00 -35.23
N ARG A 414 44.47 -2.71 -34.91
CA ARG A 414 45.42 -1.71 -35.42
C ARG A 414 46.81 -1.90 -34.84
N LEU A 415 46.94 -2.37 -33.59
CA LEU A 415 48.26 -2.71 -33.03
C LEU A 415 48.91 -3.93 -33.73
N ARG A 416 48.11 -4.96 -34.07
CA ARG A 416 48.59 -6.11 -34.84
C ARG A 416 49.03 -5.68 -36.24
N GLU A 417 48.29 -4.84 -36.93
CA GLU A 417 48.63 -4.27 -38.22
C GLU A 417 49.95 -3.46 -38.13
N ASN A 418 50.08 -2.60 -37.09
CA ASN A 418 51.27 -1.82 -36.89
C ASN A 418 52.52 -2.68 -36.60
N ALA A 419 52.32 -3.80 -35.84
CA ALA A 419 53.42 -4.71 -35.55
C ALA A 419 53.96 -5.46 -36.82
N LYS A 420 53.11 -5.56 -37.88
CA LYS A 420 53.53 -6.15 -39.18
C LYS A 420 54.30 -5.17 -40.10
N LEU A 421 54.34 -3.87 -39.75
CA LEU A 421 55.05 -2.83 -40.56
C LEU A 421 56.57 -2.87 -40.34
N LYS A 422 57.36 -2.58 -41.41
CA LYS A 422 58.83 -2.48 -41.35
C LYS A 422 59.27 -1.36 -40.39
N ASN A 423 58.48 -0.23 -40.28
CA ASN A 423 58.72 0.86 -39.38
C ASN A 423 57.49 1.11 -38.55
N PRO A 424 57.30 0.45 -37.38
CA PRO A 424 56.13 0.57 -36.58
C PRO A 424 56.02 1.95 -35.97
N LEU A 425 54.80 2.52 -35.97
CA LEU A 425 54.48 3.78 -35.31
C LEU A 425 54.45 3.61 -33.77
N ASN A 426 54.60 4.70 -33.04
CA ASN A 426 54.51 4.68 -31.59
C ASN A 426 53.13 4.15 -31.16
N THR A 427 53.12 3.15 -30.26
CA THR A 427 51.94 2.43 -29.81
C THR A 427 50.84 3.38 -29.31
N LEU A 428 51.20 4.45 -28.54
CA LEU A 428 50.20 5.42 -28.05
C LEU A 428 49.53 6.20 -29.20
N ARG A 429 50.28 6.47 -30.29
CA ARG A 429 49.74 7.14 -31.47
C ARG A 429 48.79 6.20 -32.25
N VAL A 430 49.11 4.91 -32.29
CA VAL A 430 48.21 3.89 -32.90
C VAL A 430 46.93 3.75 -32.10
N ILE A 431 47.01 3.62 -30.78
CA ILE A 431 45.84 3.55 -29.87
C ILE A 431 44.95 4.80 -30.07
N TYR A 432 45.57 5.99 -30.10
CA TYR A 432 44.80 7.22 -30.32
C TYR A 432 44.04 7.25 -31.65
N LYS A 433 44.72 6.88 -32.75
CA LYS A 433 44.08 6.81 -34.09
C LYS A 433 43.00 5.75 -34.14
N ALA A 434 43.22 4.57 -33.54
CA ALA A 434 42.26 3.48 -33.49
C ALA A 434 41.00 3.84 -32.72
N SER A 435 41.13 4.45 -31.54
CA SER A 435 39.99 4.92 -30.77
C SER A 435 39.18 6.01 -31.49
N LEU A 436 39.84 6.89 -32.25
CA LEU A 436 39.14 7.89 -33.05
C LEU A 436 38.39 7.32 -34.24
N GLU A 437 38.90 6.27 -34.85
CA GLU A 437 38.35 5.64 -36.05
C GLU A 437 36.91 5.12 -35.85
N VAL A 438 36.65 4.44 -34.74
CA VAL A 438 35.32 3.84 -34.43
C VAL A 438 34.41 4.80 -33.73
N ARG A 439 34.90 5.91 -33.21
CA ARG A 439 34.15 6.79 -32.31
C ARG A 439 32.90 7.39 -32.92
N GLY A 440 32.99 7.86 -34.17
CA GLY A 440 31.83 8.42 -34.85
C GLY A 440 30.65 7.41 -34.94
N SER A 441 30.97 6.19 -35.37
CA SER A 441 29.99 5.16 -35.54
C SER A 441 29.35 4.73 -34.19
N VAL A 442 30.18 4.59 -33.13
CA VAL A 442 29.70 4.24 -31.79
C VAL A 442 28.77 5.34 -31.23
N ILE A 443 29.19 6.62 -31.30
CA ILE A 443 28.34 7.72 -30.82
C ILE A 443 26.98 7.75 -31.54
N TYR A 444 26.95 7.60 -32.87
CA TYR A 444 25.69 7.60 -33.60
C TYR A 444 24.83 6.38 -33.28
N ALA A 445 25.45 5.20 -33.13
CA ALA A 445 24.73 3.99 -32.74
C ALA A 445 24.10 4.16 -31.34
N SER A 446 24.87 4.58 -30.34
CA SER A 446 24.39 4.80 -28.97
C SER A 446 23.28 5.86 -28.93
N LEU A 447 23.40 6.95 -29.71
CA LEU A 447 22.34 7.96 -29.79
C LEU A 447 21.05 7.40 -30.41
N ILE A 448 21.14 6.55 -31.45
CA ILE A 448 19.97 5.92 -32.06
C ILE A 448 19.31 4.99 -31.06
N VAL A 449 20.07 4.18 -30.34
CA VAL A 449 19.54 3.25 -29.33
C VAL A 449 18.88 4.02 -28.18
N MET A 450 19.50 5.09 -27.69
CA MET A 450 18.87 5.95 -26.68
C MET A 450 17.54 6.55 -27.18
N LEU A 451 17.50 6.97 -28.46
CA LEU A 451 16.30 7.58 -29.05
C LEU A 451 15.13 6.60 -29.14
N VAL A 452 15.39 5.30 -29.29
CA VAL A 452 14.35 4.24 -29.29
C VAL A 452 13.60 4.19 -27.97
N PHE A 453 14.23 4.54 -26.84
CA PHE A 453 13.63 4.55 -25.52
C PHE A 453 12.93 5.87 -25.16
N VAL A 454 13.12 6.94 -25.93
CA VAL A 454 12.44 8.24 -25.69
C VAL A 454 10.91 8.13 -25.69
N PRO A 455 10.26 7.37 -26.60
CA PRO A 455 8.81 7.18 -26.55
C PRO A 455 8.31 6.62 -25.23
N LEU A 456 9.10 5.77 -24.55
CA LEU A 456 8.74 5.23 -23.23
C LEU A 456 8.61 6.34 -22.18
N LEU A 457 9.41 7.39 -22.28
CA LEU A 457 9.38 8.56 -21.39
C LEU A 457 8.20 9.50 -21.67
N LEU A 458 7.57 9.37 -22.84
CA LEU A 458 6.41 10.17 -23.24
C LEU A 458 5.07 9.52 -22.86
N LEU A 459 5.10 8.31 -22.32
CA LEU A 459 3.90 7.66 -21.81
C LEU A 459 3.39 8.41 -20.58
N SER A 460 2.08 8.57 -20.51
CA SER A 460 1.37 9.22 -19.41
C SER A 460 0.63 8.22 -18.54
N GLY A 461 0.13 8.70 -17.40
CA GLY A 461 -0.65 7.87 -16.48
C GLY A 461 0.20 6.81 -15.76
N LEU A 462 -0.46 5.74 -15.31
CA LEU A 462 0.15 4.64 -14.56
C LEU A 462 1.31 3.99 -15.34
N VAL A 463 1.09 3.69 -16.62
CA VAL A 463 2.10 3.06 -17.50
C VAL A 463 3.37 3.90 -17.57
N GLY A 464 3.22 5.23 -17.77
CA GLY A 464 4.36 6.14 -17.80
C GLY A 464 5.11 6.17 -16.48
N ARG A 465 4.43 6.27 -15.35
CA ARG A 465 5.07 6.29 -14.03
C ARG A 465 5.83 4.99 -13.72
N MET A 466 5.31 3.85 -14.13
CA MET A 466 5.98 2.57 -13.90
C MET A 466 7.18 2.33 -14.82
N PHE A 467 7.08 2.68 -16.10
CA PHE A 467 8.13 2.35 -17.08
C PHE A 467 9.14 3.48 -17.35
N ALA A 468 8.84 4.73 -17.01
CA ALA A 468 9.79 5.82 -17.17
C ALA A 468 11.11 5.59 -16.43
N PRO A 469 11.15 5.08 -15.18
CA PRO A 469 12.39 4.76 -14.49
C PRO A 469 13.25 3.71 -15.22
N LEU A 470 12.64 2.70 -15.84
CA LEU A 470 13.32 1.72 -16.67
C LEU A 470 13.98 2.40 -17.89
N GLY A 471 13.21 3.24 -18.60
CA GLY A 471 13.71 3.97 -19.77
C GLY A 471 14.83 4.94 -19.42
N ILE A 472 14.71 5.67 -18.31
CA ILE A 472 15.73 6.58 -17.81
C ILE A 472 17.02 5.81 -17.45
N ALA A 473 16.89 4.72 -16.70
CA ALA A 473 18.03 3.89 -16.30
C ALA A 473 18.77 3.32 -17.53
N TYR A 474 18.03 2.84 -18.51
CA TYR A 474 18.60 2.34 -19.77
C TYR A 474 19.34 3.43 -20.53
N ILE A 475 18.74 4.59 -20.76
CA ILE A 475 19.37 5.73 -21.45
C ILE A 475 20.64 6.18 -20.72
N LEU A 476 20.56 6.30 -19.39
CA LEU A 476 21.70 6.72 -18.59
C LEU A 476 22.80 5.65 -18.53
N ALA A 477 22.45 4.37 -18.64
CA ALA A 477 23.44 3.29 -18.74
C ALA A 477 24.23 3.36 -20.04
N ILE A 478 23.57 3.58 -21.17
CA ILE A 478 24.22 3.77 -22.47
C ILE A 478 25.08 5.04 -22.47
N PHE A 479 24.56 6.13 -21.89
CA PHE A 479 25.34 7.37 -21.76
C PHE A 479 26.59 7.17 -20.89
N SER A 480 26.48 6.44 -19.79
CA SER A 480 27.59 6.09 -18.90
C SER A 480 28.61 5.17 -19.58
N SER A 481 28.13 4.23 -20.41
CA SER A 481 28.97 3.37 -21.25
C SER A 481 29.79 4.19 -22.23
N LEU A 482 29.15 5.14 -22.91
CA LEU A 482 29.84 6.03 -23.85
C LEU A 482 30.92 6.84 -23.14
N ILE A 483 30.68 7.37 -21.91
CA ILE A 483 31.68 8.08 -21.11
C ILE A 483 32.84 7.13 -20.78
N SER A 484 32.56 5.92 -20.31
CA SER A 484 33.56 4.92 -19.97
C SER A 484 34.41 4.54 -21.20
N ALA A 485 33.79 4.34 -22.35
CA ALA A 485 34.48 4.05 -23.59
C ALA A 485 35.34 5.21 -24.12
N LEU A 486 34.97 6.45 -23.81
CA LEU A 486 35.76 7.64 -24.15
C LEU A 486 36.95 7.90 -23.20
N THR A 487 36.89 7.38 -21.98
CA THR A 487 37.83 7.72 -20.91
C THR A 487 38.60 6.51 -20.41
N LEU A 488 37.91 5.57 -19.78
CA LEU A 488 38.49 4.43 -19.09
C LEU A 488 39.14 3.44 -20.07
N THR A 489 38.41 3.04 -21.13
CA THR A 489 38.90 2.05 -22.11
C THR A 489 40.17 2.47 -22.81
N PRO A 490 40.33 3.70 -23.36
CA PRO A 490 41.57 4.15 -23.94
C PRO A 490 42.70 4.31 -22.91
N ALA A 491 42.39 4.76 -21.67
CA ALA A 491 43.39 4.90 -20.61
C ALA A 491 43.99 3.54 -20.20
N LEU A 492 43.13 2.54 -19.94
CA LEU A 492 43.58 1.17 -19.61
C LEU A 492 44.36 0.53 -20.77
N SER A 493 43.88 0.72 -22.01
CA SER A 493 44.53 0.23 -23.21
C SER A 493 45.90 0.82 -23.39
N SER A 494 46.10 2.11 -23.09
CA SER A 494 47.40 2.79 -23.19
C SER A 494 48.47 2.25 -22.22
N ILE A 495 48.03 1.76 -21.05
CA ILE A 495 48.91 1.13 -20.06
C ILE A 495 49.18 -0.33 -20.44
N SER A 496 48.11 -1.09 -20.71
CA SER A 496 48.14 -2.54 -20.89
C SER A 496 48.87 -2.96 -22.19
N PHE A 497 48.71 -2.16 -23.24
CA PHE A 497 49.29 -2.45 -24.56
C PHE A 497 50.52 -1.61 -24.93
N ARG A 498 51.13 -0.94 -24.00
CA ARG A 498 52.31 -0.07 -24.28
C ARG A 498 53.47 -0.77 -24.99
N LYS A 499 53.67 -2.07 -24.72
CA LYS A 499 54.71 -2.92 -25.32
C LYS A 499 54.09 -4.09 -26.09
N TYR A 500 53.10 -3.82 -26.93
CA TYR A 500 52.42 -4.85 -27.67
C TYR A 500 53.18 -5.23 -28.94
N THR A 501 53.49 -6.51 -29.08
CA THR A 501 54.26 -7.07 -30.21
C THR A 501 53.65 -8.30 -30.88
N GLU A 502 52.46 -8.73 -30.42
CA GLU A 502 51.81 -9.92 -30.96
C GLU A 502 51.25 -9.68 -32.36
N THR A 503 51.42 -10.69 -33.22
CA THR A 503 50.97 -10.64 -34.61
C THR A 503 49.96 -11.71 -34.97
N LYS A 504 49.66 -12.64 -34.04
CA LYS A 504 48.71 -13.78 -34.26
C LYS A 504 47.26 -13.33 -34.12
N GLU A 505 46.44 -13.87 -35.03
CA GLU A 505 44.97 -13.67 -34.96
C GLU A 505 44.35 -14.72 -34.06
N PRO A 506 43.17 -14.40 -33.42
CA PRO A 506 42.44 -15.38 -32.60
C PRO A 506 42.04 -16.63 -33.38
N PHE A 507 42.25 -17.80 -32.78
CA PHE A 507 41.95 -19.11 -33.43
C PHE A 507 40.49 -19.23 -33.87
N VAL A 508 39.57 -18.75 -33.05
CA VAL A 508 38.12 -18.81 -33.31
C VAL A 508 37.73 -18.00 -34.55
N ILE A 509 38.35 -16.82 -34.73
CA ILE A 509 38.10 -15.97 -35.91
C ILE A 509 38.60 -16.70 -37.17
N ASN A 510 39.76 -17.34 -37.11
CA ASN A 510 40.32 -18.09 -38.24
C ASN A 510 39.49 -19.33 -38.59
N LEU A 511 38.82 -19.93 -37.58
CA LEU A 511 37.95 -21.09 -37.79
C LEU A 511 36.61 -20.70 -38.44
N ILE A 512 36.01 -19.62 -38.00
CA ILE A 512 34.67 -19.17 -38.43
C ILE A 512 34.71 -18.35 -39.73
N SER A 513 35.79 -17.60 -39.95
CA SER A 513 35.95 -16.69 -41.10
C SER A 513 35.72 -17.34 -42.46
N PRO A 514 36.22 -18.55 -42.78
CA PRO A 514 36.00 -19.16 -44.09
C PRO A 514 34.52 -19.52 -44.32
N LEU A 515 33.85 -20.02 -43.26
CA LEU A 515 32.42 -20.32 -43.35
C LEU A 515 31.60 -19.02 -43.58
N TYR A 516 31.90 -17.98 -42.81
CA TYR A 516 31.27 -16.67 -42.96
C TYR A 516 31.48 -16.08 -44.36
N LYS A 517 32.71 -16.11 -44.86
CA LYS A 517 33.04 -15.66 -46.23
C LYS A 517 32.25 -16.41 -47.28
N LYS A 518 32.09 -17.73 -47.13
CA LYS A 518 31.29 -18.55 -48.04
C LYS A 518 29.81 -18.14 -48.05
N ILE A 519 29.23 -17.99 -46.88
CA ILE A 519 27.82 -17.55 -46.75
C ILE A 519 27.66 -16.14 -47.33
N LEU A 520 28.54 -15.23 -46.98
CA LEU A 520 28.51 -13.86 -47.47
C LEU A 520 28.62 -13.78 -48.98
N SER A 521 29.49 -14.62 -49.62
CA SER A 521 29.60 -14.68 -51.09
C SER A 521 28.29 -15.11 -51.77
N TYR A 522 27.53 -16.04 -51.16
CA TYR A 522 26.20 -16.41 -51.66
C TYR A 522 25.19 -15.27 -51.55
N ILE A 523 25.15 -14.62 -50.38
CA ILE A 523 24.26 -13.49 -50.15
C ILE A 523 24.53 -12.32 -51.10
N THR A 524 25.83 -11.99 -51.32
CA THR A 524 26.24 -10.92 -52.21
C THR A 524 26.04 -11.29 -53.69
N SER A 525 26.03 -12.57 -54.06
CA SER A 525 25.75 -13.04 -55.44
C SER A 525 24.27 -12.91 -55.81
N PHE A 526 23.33 -13.01 -54.85
CA PHE A 526 21.91 -12.92 -55.07
C PHE A 526 21.22 -11.89 -54.13
N PRO A 527 21.66 -10.63 -54.15
CA PRO A 527 21.25 -9.64 -53.15
C PRO A 527 19.72 -9.41 -53.15
N LYS A 528 19.06 -9.39 -54.33
CA LYS A 528 17.62 -9.19 -54.48
C LYS A 528 16.81 -10.35 -53.82
N LEU A 529 17.28 -11.61 -54.01
CA LEU A 529 16.61 -12.76 -53.43
C LEU A 529 16.65 -12.70 -51.89
N TYR A 530 17.85 -12.50 -51.33
CA TYR A 530 18.01 -12.40 -49.86
C TYR A 530 17.31 -11.20 -49.28
N SER A 531 17.21 -10.07 -49.98
CA SER A 531 16.42 -8.90 -49.51
C SER A 531 14.92 -9.23 -49.50
N ILE A 532 14.42 -10.00 -50.48
CA ILE A 532 13.02 -10.48 -50.47
C ILE A 532 12.78 -11.43 -49.31
N ILE A 533 13.70 -12.41 -49.08
CA ILE A 533 13.60 -13.33 -47.94
C ILE A 533 13.59 -12.56 -46.62
N ALA A 534 14.47 -11.60 -46.45
CA ALA A 534 14.51 -10.76 -45.24
C ALA A 534 13.20 -9.96 -45.06
N LEU A 535 12.67 -9.40 -46.16
CA LEU A 535 11.38 -8.68 -46.12
C LEU A 535 10.22 -9.60 -45.74
N LEU A 536 10.19 -10.83 -46.29
CA LEU A 536 9.17 -11.82 -45.95
C LEU A 536 9.25 -12.26 -44.48
N LEU A 537 10.47 -12.46 -43.96
CA LEU A 537 10.69 -12.78 -42.55
C LEU A 537 10.20 -11.63 -41.63
N CYS A 538 10.57 -10.40 -41.97
CA CYS A 538 10.08 -9.23 -41.21
C CYS A 538 8.56 -9.10 -41.29
N SER A 539 7.99 -9.28 -42.47
CA SER A 539 6.54 -9.23 -42.68
C SER A 539 5.80 -10.33 -41.90
N SER A 540 6.38 -11.53 -41.82
CA SER A 540 5.81 -12.62 -41.03
C SER A 540 5.75 -12.28 -39.54
N GLY A 541 6.78 -11.60 -38.99
CA GLY A 541 6.77 -11.11 -37.62
C GLY A 541 5.65 -10.11 -37.36
N ILE A 542 5.46 -9.16 -38.29
CA ILE A 542 4.38 -8.17 -38.20
C ILE A 542 2.99 -8.83 -38.23
N ILE A 543 2.82 -9.86 -39.09
CA ILE A 543 1.54 -10.60 -39.19
C ILE A 543 1.28 -11.46 -37.94
N LEU A 544 2.33 -12.02 -37.33
CA LEU A 544 2.21 -12.87 -36.14
C LEU A 544 2.05 -12.03 -34.84
N ALA A 545 2.59 -10.83 -34.79
CA ALA A 545 2.54 -9.97 -33.61
C ALA A 545 1.12 -9.81 -33.01
N PRO A 546 0.04 -9.57 -33.78
CA PRO A 546 -1.31 -9.45 -33.22
C PRO A 546 -1.87 -10.75 -32.61
N LYS A 547 -1.25 -11.90 -32.88
CA LYS A 547 -1.64 -13.19 -32.29
C LYS A 547 -0.99 -13.48 -30.94
N LEU A 548 -0.05 -12.64 -30.52
CA LEU A 548 0.58 -12.73 -29.21
C LEU A 548 -0.38 -12.17 -28.17
N ASN A 549 -0.42 -12.81 -27.00
CA ASN A 549 -1.13 -12.27 -25.85
C ASN A 549 -0.36 -11.09 -25.30
N PHE A 550 -1.08 -10.01 -25.02
CA PHE A 550 -0.54 -8.82 -24.39
C PHE A 550 -0.93 -8.79 -22.92
N GLY A 551 0.02 -8.56 -22.03
CA GLY A 551 -0.18 -8.30 -20.62
C GLY A 551 0.52 -6.99 -20.25
N PHE A 552 -0.05 -6.27 -19.29
CA PHE A 552 0.54 -5.02 -18.79
C PHE A 552 1.79 -5.31 -17.94
N LEU A 553 1.68 -6.28 -17.04
CA LEU A 553 2.77 -6.77 -16.22
C LEU A 553 2.93 -8.28 -16.38
N PRO A 554 4.14 -8.83 -16.18
CA PRO A 554 4.31 -10.27 -16.03
C PRO A 554 3.66 -10.73 -14.72
N ASP A 555 3.34 -12.02 -14.62
CA ASP A 555 2.91 -12.63 -13.37
C ASP A 555 4.01 -12.45 -12.31
N LEU A 556 3.71 -11.65 -11.29
CA LEU A 556 4.62 -11.39 -10.18
C LEU A 556 4.47 -12.51 -9.16
N ARG A 557 5.56 -13.21 -8.90
CA ARG A 557 5.60 -14.33 -7.97
C ARG A 557 6.23 -13.87 -6.66
N GLU A 558 5.36 -13.55 -5.72
CA GLU A 558 5.76 -12.94 -4.45
C GLU A 558 5.87 -13.94 -3.33
N GLY A 559 5.39 -15.19 -3.54
CA GLY A 559 5.27 -16.18 -2.48
C GLY A 559 4.17 -15.83 -1.48
N HIS A 560 3.24 -14.96 -1.87
CA HIS A 560 2.15 -14.46 -1.05
C HIS A 560 0.88 -14.29 -1.88
N PHE A 561 -0.27 -14.67 -1.32
CA PHE A 561 -1.57 -14.44 -1.93
C PHE A 561 -2.50 -13.66 -1.01
N MET A 562 -3.28 -12.78 -1.60
CA MET A 562 -4.41 -12.12 -0.96
C MET A 562 -5.71 -12.75 -1.44
N ILE A 563 -6.60 -13.01 -0.50
CA ILE A 563 -7.93 -13.52 -0.78
C ILE A 563 -8.93 -12.51 -0.26
N HIS A 564 -9.80 -12.04 -1.13
CA HIS A 564 -10.94 -11.22 -0.75
C HIS A 564 -12.19 -12.08 -0.84
N THR A 565 -13.01 -12.04 0.21
CA THR A 565 -14.30 -12.75 0.21
C THR A 565 -15.41 -11.79 0.59
N SER A 566 -16.53 -11.91 -0.10
CA SER A 566 -17.74 -11.17 0.22
C SER A 566 -18.90 -12.14 0.36
N SER A 567 -19.47 -12.16 1.55
CA SER A 567 -20.72 -12.87 1.84
C SER A 567 -21.94 -12.03 1.43
N ILE A 568 -23.14 -12.54 1.63
CA ILE A 568 -24.37 -11.79 1.39
C ILE A 568 -24.37 -10.52 2.24
N THR A 569 -24.73 -9.39 1.63
CA THR A 569 -24.81 -8.09 2.31
C THR A 569 -25.69 -8.16 3.55
N GLY A 570 -25.16 -7.69 4.69
CA GLY A 570 -25.86 -7.80 5.98
C GLY A 570 -25.43 -9.01 6.83
N THR A 571 -24.54 -9.86 6.33
CA THR A 571 -23.90 -10.92 7.15
C THR A 571 -23.16 -10.29 8.34
N SER A 572 -23.33 -10.86 9.53
CA SER A 572 -22.68 -10.37 10.75
C SER A 572 -21.19 -10.67 10.75
N LEU A 573 -20.40 -9.85 11.46
CA LEU A 573 -18.95 -10.09 11.64
C LEU A 573 -18.66 -11.50 12.16
N SER A 574 -19.47 -12.00 13.08
CA SER A 574 -19.26 -13.33 13.66
C SER A 574 -19.49 -14.46 12.65
N GLU A 575 -20.46 -14.30 11.76
CA GLU A 575 -20.70 -15.28 10.70
C GLU A 575 -19.64 -15.20 9.59
N THR A 576 -19.20 -14.00 9.22
CA THR A 576 -18.11 -13.81 8.26
C THR A 576 -16.82 -14.44 8.77
N MET A 577 -16.49 -14.27 10.06
CA MET A 577 -15.33 -14.93 10.69
C MET A 577 -15.50 -16.45 10.71
N ARG A 578 -16.65 -16.97 11.07
CA ARG A 578 -16.90 -18.43 11.07
C ARG A 578 -16.70 -19.06 9.69
N ILE A 579 -17.16 -18.38 8.64
CA ILE A 579 -16.92 -18.81 7.25
C ILE A 579 -15.43 -18.77 6.94
N GLY A 580 -14.75 -17.69 7.33
CA GLY A 580 -13.34 -17.51 7.06
C GLY A 580 -12.44 -18.46 7.85
N ASP A 581 -12.76 -18.77 9.11
CA ASP A 581 -12.01 -19.77 9.90
C ASP A 581 -12.11 -21.18 9.26
N ASN A 582 -13.25 -21.49 8.65
CA ASN A 582 -13.38 -22.73 7.86
C ASN A 582 -12.50 -22.73 6.62
N ILE A 583 -12.39 -21.58 5.91
CA ILE A 583 -11.48 -21.41 4.78
C ILE A 583 -10.04 -21.54 5.26
N SER A 584 -9.66 -20.79 6.30
CA SER A 584 -8.31 -20.77 6.88
C SER A 584 -7.85 -22.17 7.30
N SER A 585 -8.71 -22.93 7.97
CA SER A 585 -8.42 -24.30 8.41
C SER A 585 -8.16 -25.28 7.26
N LYS A 586 -8.82 -25.07 6.10
CA LYS A 586 -8.60 -25.88 4.90
C LYS A 586 -7.37 -25.44 4.12
N VAL A 587 -7.14 -24.14 4.01
CA VAL A 587 -5.99 -23.57 3.30
C VAL A 587 -4.68 -23.94 4.02
N LEU A 588 -4.66 -23.92 5.35
CA LEU A 588 -3.49 -24.37 6.15
C LEU A 588 -3.08 -25.83 5.90
N GLN A 589 -4.00 -26.68 5.43
CA GLN A 589 -3.69 -28.08 5.11
C GLN A 589 -3.04 -28.25 3.74
N ILE A 590 -2.98 -27.18 2.93
CA ILE A 590 -2.35 -27.23 1.60
C ILE A 590 -0.84 -27.20 1.76
N GLU A 591 -0.16 -28.24 1.25
CA GLU A 591 1.30 -28.28 1.22
C GLU A 591 1.85 -27.08 0.45
N GLY A 592 2.69 -26.27 1.11
CA GLY A 592 3.26 -25.03 0.57
C GLY A 592 2.75 -23.77 1.24
N VAL A 593 1.62 -23.79 1.95
CA VAL A 593 1.14 -22.69 2.77
C VAL A 593 1.89 -22.69 4.10
N LYS A 594 2.41 -21.52 4.49
CA LYS A 594 3.18 -21.31 5.71
C LYS A 594 2.31 -20.81 6.85
N THR A 595 1.52 -19.79 6.59
CA THR A 595 0.57 -19.20 7.54
C THR A 595 -0.56 -18.51 6.79
N ILE A 596 -1.68 -18.32 7.46
CA ILE A 596 -2.83 -17.55 6.96
C ILE A 596 -3.36 -16.69 8.09
N SER A 597 -3.65 -15.44 7.78
CA SER A 597 -4.41 -14.55 8.65
C SER A 597 -5.66 -14.06 7.95
N GLN A 598 -6.67 -13.70 8.73
CA GLN A 598 -7.93 -13.17 8.27
C GLN A 598 -8.30 -11.94 9.08
N TRP A 599 -8.91 -10.97 8.43
CA TRP A 599 -9.72 -9.95 9.10
C TRP A 599 -11.01 -9.72 8.35
N ALA A 600 -12.05 -9.34 9.08
CA ALA A 600 -13.37 -8.99 8.55
C ALA A 600 -13.78 -7.61 9.04
N GLY A 601 -14.54 -6.89 8.21
CA GLY A 601 -14.94 -5.51 8.49
C GLY A 601 -13.84 -4.51 8.12
N ARG A 602 -13.78 -3.37 8.82
CA ARG A 602 -12.83 -2.28 8.55
C ARG A 602 -11.99 -1.92 9.77
N ALA A 603 -10.82 -1.37 9.54
CA ALA A 603 -10.05 -0.73 10.60
C ALA A 603 -10.75 0.56 11.10
N GLU A 604 -10.43 0.99 12.30
CA GLU A 604 -10.92 2.26 12.86
C GLU A 604 -10.29 3.45 12.13
N ARG A 605 -9.01 3.32 11.80
CA ARG A 605 -8.29 4.23 10.92
C ARG A 605 -8.01 3.50 9.61
N GLY A 606 -8.33 4.09 8.50
CA GLY A 606 -8.16 3.49 7.18
C GLY A 606 -9.19 4.04 6.21
N ALA A 607 -8.87 4.03 4.92
CA ALA A 607 -9.77 4.48 3.87
C ALA A 607 -10.78 3.40 3.44
N ASP A 608 -10.69 2.20 4.04
CA ASP A 608 -11.49 1.06 3.63
C ASP A 608 -12.96 1.23 4.03
N THR A 609 -13.85 1.00 3.08
CA THR A 609 -15.30 1.15 3.22
C THR A 609 -16.01 -0.19 3.29
N PHE A 610 -15.30 -1.22 3.76
CA PHE A 610 -15.84 -2.58 3.81
C PHE A 610 -16.84 -2.77 4.95
N GLY A 611 -17.91 -3.50 4.64
CA GLY A 611 -18.94 -3.88 5.62
C GLY A 611 -18.58 -5.16 6.38
N SER A 612 -19.42 -5.52 7.34
CA SER A 612 -19.25 -6.75 8.15
C SER A 612 -19.27 -8.07 7.35
N HIS A 613 -19.78 -8.03 6.13
CA HIS A 613 -19.87 -9.17 5.22
C HIS A 613 -18.62 -9.40 4.37
N TYR A 614 -17.66 -8.52 4.47
CA TYR A 614 -16.41 -8.56 3.71
C TYR A 614 -15.26 -9.03 4.59
N SER A 615 -14.37 -9.84 4.03
CA SER A 615 -13.20 -10.36 4.72
C SER A 615 -12.02 -10.49 3.78
N GLU A 616 -10.83 -10.18 4.28
CA GLU A 616 -9.55 -10.35 3.60
C GLU A 616 -8.71 -11.38 4.31
N PHE A 617 -7.88 -12.08 3.52
CA PHE A 617 -6.90 -13.04 4.04
C PHE A 617 -5.55 -12.76 3.43
N GLU A 618 -4.52 -12.88 4.23
CA GLU A 618 -3.14 -12.94 3.80
C GLU A 618 -2.62 -14.36 3.94
N VAL A 619 -2.15 -14.94 2.84
CA VAL A 619 -1.64 -16.31 2.77
C VAL A 619 -0.17 -16.27 2.39
N GLU A 620 0.71 -16.49 3.35
CA GLU A 620 2.15 -16.58 3.14
C GLU A 620 2.54 -18.01 2.75
N LEU A 621 3.40 -18.14 1.76
CA LEU A 621 3.88 -19.42 1.27
C LEU A 621 5.31 -19.71 1.75
N TYR A 622 5.67 -20.98 1.76
CA TYR A 622 7.08 -21.37 1.77
C TYR A 622 7.75 -21.02 0.44
N ASP A 623 9.06 -21.01 0.39
CA ASP A 623 9.79 -20.82 -0.85
C ASP A 623 9.48 -21.94 -1.86
N LEU A 624 8.70 -21.62 -2.89
CA LEU A 624 8.25 -22.55 -3.91
C LEU A 624 8.82 -22.19 -5.29
N THR A 625 8.97 -23.20 -6.15
CA THR A 625 9.18 -22.94 -7.59
C THR A 625 7.86 -22.48 -8.20
N GLY A 626 7.93 -21.73 -9.32
CA GLY A 626 6.73 -21.17 -9.91
C GLY A 626 5.66 -22.16 -10.34
N GLU A 627 6.03 -23.40 -10.70
CA GLU A 627 5.08 -24.47 -10.99
C GLU A 627 4.34 -24.94 -9.73
N LYS A 628 5.06 -25.07 -8.61
CA LYS A 628 4.47 -25.44 -7.32
C LYS A 628 3.58 -24.33 -6.76
N GLU A 629 3.98 -23.07 -6.93
CA GLU A 629 3.18 -21.91 -6.53
C GLU A 629 1.85 -21.89 -7.26
N GLN A 630 1.83 -22.19 -8.58
CA GLN A 630 0.60 -22.31 -9.35
C GLN A 630 -0.29 -23.45 -8.84
N ILE A 631 0.29 -24.60 -8.46
CA ILE A 631 -0.46 -25.70 -7.87
C ILE A 631 -1.12 -25.30 -6.55
N VAL A 632 -0.41 -24.54 -5.70
CA VAL A 632 -0.96 -24.03 -4.43
C VAL A 632 -2.09 -23.03 -4.72
N HIS A 633 -1.89 -22.11 -5.65
CA HIS A 633 -2.93 -21.17 -6.10
C HIS A 633 -4.21 -21.91 -6.52
N ASP A 634 -4.08 -22.93 -7.37
CA ASP A 634 -5.23 -23.68 -7.88
C ASP A 634 -5.95 -24.46 -6.76
N LYS A 635 -5.21 -25.00 -5.79
CA LYS A 635 -5.78 -25.68 -4.61
C LYS A 635 -6.53 -24.70 -3.69
N ILE A 636 -5.96 -23.53 -3.44
CA ILE A 636 -6.63 -22.46 -2.67
C ILE A 636 -7.93 -22.08 -3.37
N ARG A 637 -7.87 -21.89 -4.69
CA ARG A 637 -9.05 -21.59 -5.50
C ARG A 637 -10.12 -22.67 -5.43
N GLU A 638 -9.74 -23.94 -5.41
CA GLU A 638 -10.68 -25.07 -5.23
C GLU A 638 -11.37 -25.00 -3.86
N VAL A 639 -10.68 -24.65 -2.78
CA VAL A 639 -11.28 -24.45 -1.46
C VAL A 639 -12.31 -23.33 -1.49
N LEU A 640 -12.00 -22.22 -2.16
CA LEU A 640 -12.90 -21.06 -2.26
C LEU A 640 -14.15 -21.37 -3.09
N ILE A 641 -14.01 -22.03 -4.25
CA ILE A 641 -15.13 -22.47 -5.10
C ILE A 641 -16.08 -23.40 -4.33
N ASN A 642 -15.52 -24.29 -3.50
CA ASN A 642 -16.30 -25.25 -2.71
C ASN A 642 -16.86 -24.65 -1.41
N THR A 643 -16.70 -23.35 -1.17
CA THR A 643 -17.27 -22.65 -0.01
C THR A 643 -18.57 -21.94 -0.44
N PRO A 644 -19.74 -22.39 -0.02
CA PRO A 644 -21.00 -21.83 -0.49
C PRO A 644 -21.28 -20.45 0.14
N GLY A 645 -21.95 -19.59 -0.62
CA GLY A 645 -22.49 -18.31 -0.13
C GLY A 645 -21.48 -17.16 -0.08
N ILE A 646 -20.31 -17.32 -0.72
CA ILE A 646 -19.32 -16.27 -0.88
C ILE A 646 -19.04 -15.99 -2.36
N SER A 647 -18.74 -14.77 -2.69
CA SER A 647 -17.93 -14.38 -3.85
C SER A 647 -16.50 -14.15 -3.40
N PHE A 648 -15.53 -14.39 -4.27
CA PHE A 648 -14.12 -14.26 -3.88
C PHE A 648 -13.25 -13.76 -5.02
N GLU A 649 -12.10 -13.20 -4.66
CA GLU A 649 -10.96 -12.90 -5.52
C GLU A 649 -9.70 -13.52 -4.89
N LEU A 650 -8.79 -13.98 -5.74
CA LEU A 650 -7.50 -14.54 -5.33
C LEU A 650 -6.43 -13.94 -6.22
N ASN A 651 -5.65 -13.03 -5.65
CA ASN A 651 -4.62 -12.26 -6.36
C ASN A 651 -3.29 -12.30 -5.60
N SER A 652 -2.20 -11.89 -6.27
CA SER A 652 -0.99 -11.48 -5.56
C SER A 652 -1.09 -10.01 -5.14
N PHE A 653 -0.44 -9.64 -4.04
CA PHE A 653 -0.50 -8.29 -3.48
C PHE A 653 -0.12 -7.19 -4.49
N LEU A 654 0.99 -7.37 -5.22
CA LEU A 654 1.48 -6.36 -6.16
C LEU A 654 0.56 -6.18 -7.37
N VAL A 655 -0.03 -7.25 -7.89
CA VAL A 655 -1.01 -7.17 -8.98
C VAL A 655 -2.23 -6.39 -8.52
N GLU A 656 -2.72 -6.70 -7.33
CA GLU A 656 -3.86 -6.02 -6.73
C GLU A 656 -3.60 -4.52 -6.53
N ARG A 657 -2.42 -4.14 -6.01
CA ARG A 657 -2.05 -2.72 -5.83
C ARG A 657 -2.01 -1.96 -7.17
N VAL A 658 -1.56 -2.59 -8.23
CA VAL A 658 -1.56 -2.00 -9.57
C VAL A 658 -2.99 -1.84 -10.10
N ASP A 659 -3.84 -2.85 -9.96
CA ASP A 659 -5.23 -2.81 -10.40
C ASP A 659 -6.01 -1.75 -9.61
N GLU A 660 -5.86 -1.71 -8.30
CA GLU A 660 -6.51 -0.72 -7.43
C GLU A 660 -6.06 0.71 -7.76
N THR A 661 -4.78 0.93 -8.01
CA THR A 661 -4.25 2.24 -8.42
C THR A 661 -4.77 2.66 -9.80
N SER A 662 -4.98 1.70 -10.70
CA SER A 662 -5.43 1.93 -12.07
C SER A 662 -6.93 2.23 -12.14
N SER A 663 -7.74 1.41 -11.47
CA SER A 663 -9.21 1.43 -11.58
C SER A 663 -9.90 1.96 -10.32
N GLY A 664 -9.21 1.96 -9.19
CA GLY A 664 -9.76 2.17 -7.85
C GLY A 664 -10.45 0.94 -7.27
N PHE A 665 -10.22 -0.24 -7.87
CA PHE A 665 -10.76 -1.53 -7.45
C PHE A 665 -9.68 -2.61 -7.61
N THR A 666 -9.82 -3.71 -6.91
CA THR A 666 -8.86 -4.83 -6.92
C THR A 666 -8.93 -5.70 -8.18
N SER A 667 -9.82 -5.39 -9.11
CA SER A 667 -10.06 -6.18 -10.33
C SER A 667 -9.57 -5.46 -11.59
N PRO A 668 -9.01 -6.18 -12.58
CA PRO A 668 -8.53 -5.59 -13.84
C PRO A 668 -9.64 -5.10 -14.77
N ILE A 669 -10.88 -5.61 -14.61
CA ILE A 669 -12.05 -5.19 -15.39
C ILE A 669 -13.11 -4.66 -14.43
N VAL A 670 -13.43 -3.38 -14.57
CA VAL A 670 -14.42 -2.71 -13.72
C VAL A 670 -15.49 -2.08 -14.61
N ILE A 671 -16.74 -2.42 -14.34
CA ILE A 671 -17.90 -1.85 -15.04
C ILE A 671 -18.67 -0.96 -14.06
N GLN A 672 -18.69 0.32 -14.33
CA GLN A 672 -19.41 1.30 -13.51
C GLN A 672 -20.73 1.65 -14.17
N ILE A 673 -21.83 1.59 -13.41
CA ILE A 673 -23.17 1.92 -13.87
C ILE A 673 -23.63 3.20 -13.19
N PHE A 674 -23.93 4.22 -13.95
CA PHE A 674 -24.36 5.52 -13.47
C PHE A 674 -25.86 5.72 -13.65
N GLY A 675 -26.51 6.40 -12.73
CA GLY A 675 -27.91 6.76 -12.80
C GLY A 675 -28.35 7.65 -11.64
N ASN A 676 -29.54 8.23 -11.78
CA ASN A 676 -30.11 9.13 -10.75
C ASN A 676 -30.94 8.40 -9.69
N SER A 677 -31.17 7.09 -9.85
CA SER A 677 -31.96 6.27 -8.95
C SER A 677 -31.20 5.00 -8.61
N LEU A 678 -30.91 4.79 -7.33
CA LEU A 678 -30.23 3.58 -6.83
C LEU A 678 -30.99 2.31 -7.22
N VAL A 679 -32.32 2.34 -7.17
CA VAL A 679 -33.16 1.19 -7.56
C VAL A 679 -32.96 0.82 -9.04
N ASN A 680 -32.94 1.82 -9.93
CA ASN A 680 -32.71 1.56 -11.36
C ASN A 680 -31.29 1.08 -11.64
N ILE A 681 -30.30 1.59 -10.90
CA ILE A 681 -28.90 1.14 -10.99
C ILE A 681 -28.83 -0.33 -10.54
N ASP A 682 -29.49 -0.68 -9.44
CA ASP A 682 -29.48 -2.05 -8.92
C ASP A 682 -30.12 -3.05 -9.90
N ILE A 683 -31.28 -2.71 -10.49
CA ILE A 683 -31.91 -3.53 -11.52
C ILE A 683 -30.99 -3.75 -12.73
N ALA A 684 -30.33 -2.68 -13.19
CA ALA A 684 -29.44 -2.74 -14.34
C ALA A 684 -28.19 -3.57 -14.03
N SER A 685 -27.59 -3.38 -12.84
CA SER A 685 -26.38 -4.10 -12.41
C SER A 685 -26.63 -5.59 -12.18
N ASN A 686 -27.75 -5.95 -11.57
CA ASN A 686 -28.14 -7.35 -11.40
C ASN A 686 -28.35 -8.05 -12.75
N LYS A 687 -29.00 -7.39 -13.71
CA LYS A 687 -29.20 -7.92 -15.06
C LYS A 687 -27.89 -8.13 -15.80
N LEU A 688 -26.98 -7.14 -15.68
CA LEU A 688 -25.66 -7.23 -16.28
C LEU A 688 -24.82 -8.33 -15.64
N HIS A 689 -24.82 -8.42 -14.31
CA HIS A 689 -24.10 -9.44 -13.55
C HIS A 689 -24.51 -10.86 -13.99
N GLN A 690 -25.81 -11.12 -14.11
CA GLN A 690 -26.31 -12.41 -14.63
C GLN A 690 -25.80 -12.70 -16.03
N GLY A 691 -25.88 -11.73 -16.95
CA GLY A 691 -25.39 -11.91 -18.32
C GLY A 691 -23.88 -12.17 -18.41
N LEU A 692 -23.09 -11.54 -17.51
CA LEU A 692 -21.64 -11.76 -17.45
C LEU A 692 -21.30 -13.16 -16.90
N LEU A 693 -22.03 -13.65 -15.91
CA LEU A 693 -21.87 -15.00 -15.38
C LEU A 693 -22.17 -16.08 -16.45
N GLU A 694 -23.20 -15.85 -17.28
CA GLU A 694 -23.58 -16.78 -18.36
C GLU A 694 -22.55 -16.81 -19.51
N SER A 695 -21.73 -15.77 -19.68
CA SER A 695 -20.81 -15.65 -20.81
C SER A 695 -19.64 -16.64 -20.78
N ASN A 696 -19.29 -17.23 -19.65
CA ASN A 696 -18.12 -18.11 -19.42
C ASN A 696 -16.76 -17.54 -19.89
N LEU A 697 -16.71 -16.24 -20.22
CA LEU A 697 -15.50 -15.56 -20.68
C LEU A 697 -14.74 -14.89 -19.51
N LEU A 698 -15.42 -14.67 -18.41
CA LEU A 698 -14.91 -13.98 -17.22
C LEU A 698 -14.87 -14.93 -16.04
N ARG A 699 -13.93 -14.66 -15.13
CA ARG A 699 -13.80 -15.36 -13.85
C ARG A 699 -14.02 -14.35 -12.72
N ASP A 700 -14.49 -14.84 -11.57
CA ASP A 700 -14.61 -14.07 -10.33
C ASP A 700 -15.45 -12.79 -10.50
N VAL A 701 -16.56 -12.89 -11.24
CA VAL A 701 -17.47 -11.77 -11.45
C VAL A 701 -18.17 -11.44 -10.15
N GLN A 702 -17.95 -10.24 -9.63
CA GLN A 702 -18.55 -9.74 -8.40
C GLN A 702 -19.49 -8.57 -8.68
N LEU A 703 -20.58 -8.50 -7.94
CA LEU A 703 -21.49 -7.37 -7.91
C LEU A 703 -21.34 -6.65 -6.58
N LYS A 704 -20.79 -5.43 -6.59
CA LYS A 704 -20.77 -4.56 -5.42
C LYS A 704 -22.08 -3.79 -5.36
N SER A 705 -23.14 -4.43 -4.87
CA SER A 705 -24.47 -3.79 -4.72
C SER A 705 -24.55 -2.98 -3.44
N VAL A 706 -25.21 -1.83 -3.52
CA VAL A 706 -25.42 -0.93 -2.40
C VAL A 706 -26.75 -1.22 -1.69
N LEU A 707 -27.73 -1.77 -2.40
CA LEU A 707 -29.06 -2.11 -1.88
C LEU A 707 -29.06 -3.53 -1.33
N ASP A 708 -29.97 -3.84 -0.47
CA ASP A 708 -30.24 -5.14 0.17
C ASP A 708 -29.72 -5.33 1.60
N LYS A 709 -29.12 -4.30 2.21
CA LYS A 709 -28.81 -4.39 3.63
C LYS A 709 -30.12 -4.24 4.44
N PRO A 710 -30.53 -5.25 5.22
CA PRO A 710 -31.71 -5.11 6.07
C PRO A 710 -31.46 -4.03 7.13
N GLN A 711 -32.38 -3.08 7.24
CA GLN A 711 -32.34 -2.01 8.24
C GLN A 711 -33.68 -1.90 8.98
N ILE A 712 -33.61 -1.48 10.25
CA ILE A 712 -34.78 -1.19 11.05
C ILE A 712 -35.11 0.29 10.90
N ASN A 713 -36.24 0.60 10.32
CA ASN A 713 -36.74 1.96 10.22
C ASN A 713 -37.66 2.27 11.39
N ILE A 714 -37.42 3.41 12.05
CA ILE A 714 -38.23 3.89 13.19
C ILE A 714 -38.77 5.27 12.83
N GLU A 715 -40.08 5.32 12.54
CA GLU A 715 -40.77 6.55 12.23
C GLU A 715 -41.55 7.05 13.45
N PHE A 716 -41.13 8.18 14.00
CA PHE A 716 -41.79 8.78 15.15
C PHE A 716 -43.09 9.50 14.77
N ASN A 717 -44.14 9.27 15.54
CA ASN A 717 -45.40 9.98 15.39
C ASN A 717 -45.42 11.22 16.28
N ASN A 718 -45.29 12.42 15.71
CA ASN A 718 -45.22 13.69 16.42
C ASN A 718 -46.42 13.97 17.32
N LYS A 719 -47.61 13.48 16.92
CA LYS A 719 -48.83 13.65 17.75
C LYS A 719 -48.78 12.78 19.00
N LEU A 720 -48.28 11.53 18.85
CA LEU A 720 -48.11 10.64 19.99
C LEU A 720 -46.98 11.05 20.91
N LEU A 721 -45.88 11.58 20.37
CA LEU A 721 -44.83 12.17 21.16
C LEU A 721 -45.33 13.33 22.02
N ALA A 722 -46.05 14.30 21.42
CA ALA A 722 -46.63 15.44 22.13
C ALA A 722 -47.63 15.01 23.19
N LYS A 723 -48.53 14.04 22.89
CA LYS A 723 -49.51 13.49 23.85
C LYS A 723 -48.85 12.89 25.09
N ASN A 724 -47.68 12.31 24.92
CA ASN A 724 -46.93 11.65 25.98
C ASN A 724 -45.86 12.55 26.64
N ASN A 725 -45.82 13.84 26.30
CA ASN A 725 -44.83 14.79 26.80
C ASN A 725 -43.37 14.36 26.56
N ILE A 726 -43.09 13.80 25.41
CA ILE A 726 -41.74 13.40 24.96
C ILE A 726 -41.33 14.29 23.78
N SER A 727 -40.17 14.91 23.87
CA SER A 727 -39.57 15.57 22.68
C SER A 727 -38.94 14.58 21.73
N LEU A 728 -38.88 14.92 20.44
CA LEU A 728 -38.22 14.10 19.43
C LEU A 728 -36.74 13.88 19.79
N ASN A 729 -36.06 14.89 20.33
CA ASN A 729 -34.66 14.80 20.78
C ASN A 729 -34.51 13.79 21.92
N GLN A 730 -35.40 13.76 22.89
CA GLN A 730 -35.41 12.79 23.97
C GLN A 730 -35.58 11.37 23.45
N ALA A 731 -36.49 11.15 22.51
CA ALA A 731 -36.70 9.85 21.90
C ALA A 731 -35.50 9.37 21.13
N LYS A 732 -34.85 10.27 20.35
CA LYS A 732 -33.62 9.96 19.60
C LYS A 732 -32.44 9.67 20.54
N LEU A 733 -32.23 10.49 21.55
CA LEU A 733 -31.19 10.30 22.55
C LEU A 733 -31.31 8.95 23.25
N PHE A 734 -32.56 8.61 23.62
CA PHE A 734 -32.84 7.34 24.26
C PHE A 734 -32.51 6.14 23.36
N ILE A 735 -32.90 6.17 22.07
CA ILE A 735 -32.57 5.10 21.14
C ILE A 735 -31.05 4.96 20.99
N ASN A 736 -30.34 6.06 20.80
CA ASN A 736 -28.88 6.02 20.70
C ASN A 736 -28.24 5.39 21.94
N THR A 737 -28.67 5.80 23.13
CA THR A 737 -28.20 5.25 24.41
C THR A 737 -28.53 3.77 24.58
N ALA A 738 -29.72 3.33 24.08
CA ALA A 738 -30.19 1.95 24.21
C ALA A 738 -29.54 0.97 23.23
N ILE A 739 -29.12 1.44 22.04
CA ILE A 739 -28.59 0.58 20.96
C ILE A 739 -27.07 0.60 20.93
N ASP A 740 -26.47 1.77 20.70
CA ASP A 740 -25.02 1.92 20.49
C ASP A 740 -24.29 2.54 21.71
N GLY A 741 -25.06 3.13 22.63
CA GLY A 741 -24.52 3.93 23.74
C GLY A 741 -24.31 5.40 23.36
N PHE A 742 -24.29 6.25 24.37
CA PHE A 742 -24.07 7.69 24.22
C PHE A 742 -22.75 8.08 24.88
N ILE A 743 -21.77 8.54 24.09
CA ILE A 743 -20.48 9.02 24.60
C ILE A 743 -20.72 10.34 25.34
N ILE A 744 -20.46 10.37 26.65
CA ILE A 744 -20.62 11.55 27.50
C ILE A 744 -19.33 12.33 27.55
N ASP A 745 -18.20 11.65 27.77
CA ASP A 745 -16.89 12.22 28.05
C ASP A 745 -15.77 11.20 27.76
N ASN A 746 -14.54 11.55 28.07
CA ASN A 746 -13.38 10.65 27.99
C ASN A 746 -12.73 10.50 29.37
N TYR A 747 -12.30 9.29 29.65
CA TYR A 747 -11.55 8.92 30.85
C TYR A 747 -10.08 8.70 30.45
N TYR A 748 -9.17 9.32 31.19
CA TYR A 748 -7.74 9.20 30.95
C TYR A 748 -7.15 8.11 31.86
N GLU A 749 -6.61 7.07 31.26
CA GLU A 749 -5.88 6.00 31.93
C GLU A 749 -4.49 5.86 31.29
N ASP A 750 -3.46 6.26 32.00
CA ASP A 750 -2.08 6.31 31.49
C ASP A 750 -1.97 7.09 30.17
N VAL A 751 -1.72 6.40 29.06
CA VAL A 751 -1.60 6.97 27.72
C VAL A 751 -2.88 6.81 26.90
N LEU A 752 -3.89 6.11 27.40
CA LEU A 752 -5.15 5.87 26.69
C LEU A 752 -6.21 6.90 27.03
N LEU A 753 -6.91 7.30 26.00
CA LEU A 753 -8.15 8.08 26.08
C LEU A 753 -9.33 7.11 25.91
N ILE A 754 -9.97 6.75 27.02
CA ILE A 754 -11.04 5.77 27.06
C ILE A 754 -12.39 6.48 27.04
N PRO A 755 -13.29 6.23 26.07
CA PRO A 755 -14.60 6.86 26.04
C PRO A 755 -15.46 6.44 27.24
N VAL A 756 -16.11 7.42 27.87
CA VAL A 756 -17.13 7.19 28.90
C VAL A 756 -18.48 7.13 28.21
N VAL A 757 -19.10 5.98 28.24
CA VAL A 757 -20.32 5.68 27.47
C VAL A 757 -21.49 5.37 28.41
N LEU A 758 -22.60 6.07 28.21
CA LEU A 758 -23.86 5.76 28.86
C LEU A 758 -24.59 4.68 28.06
N LEU A 759 -24.93 3.60 28.70
CA LEU A 759 -25.63 2.46 28.11
C LEU A 759 -26.93 2.19 28.85
N TYR A 760 -27.97 1.88 28.08
CA TYR A 760 -29.23 1.40 28.60
C TYR A 760 -29.42 -0.03 28.11
N LYS A 761 -28.79 -0.99 28.80
CA LYS A 761 -28.76 -2.37 28.32
C LYS A 761 -29.08 -3.34 29.45
N ASP A 762 -30.00 -4.24 29.16
CA ASP A 762 -30.24 -5.41 29.99
C ASP A 762 -29.29 -6.53 29.55
N GLU A 763 -28.43 -7.01 30.45
CA GLU A 763 -27.35 -7.98 30.13
C GLU A 763 -27.86 -9.32 29.54
N ASN A 764 -29.17 -9.62 29.64
CA ASN A 764 -29.77 -10.88 29.27
C ASN A 764 -30.61 -10.86 27.97
N HIS A 765 -30.57 -9.79 27.19
CA HIS A 765 -31.44 -9.68 26.02
C HIS A 765 -30.73 -9.90 24.68
N ILE A 766 -31.30 -10.82 23.90
CA ILE A 766 -31.04 -11.00 22.48
C ILE A 766 -31.51 -9.74 21.74
N GLU A 767 -30.61 -9.08 21.00
CA GLU A 767 -30.95 -7.95 20.15
C GLU A 767 -31.94 -8.41 19.07
N SER A 768 -33.21 -8.16 19.29
CA SER A 768 -34.29 -8.52 18.36
C SER A 768 -35.16 -7.30 18.07
N ILE A 769 -35.93 -7.35 16.99
CA ILE A 769 -36.88 -6.27 16.67
C ILE A 769 -37.93 -6.10 17.76
N ASP A 770 -38.34 -7.19 18.43
CA ASP A 770 -39.29 -7.17 19.53
C ASP A 770 -38.68 -6.52 20.79
N TYR A 771 -37.38 -6.67 21.02
CA TYR A 771 -36.70 -5.93 22.06
C TYR A 771 -36.76 -4.42 21.80
N ILE A 772 -36.46 -3.98 20.56
CA ILE A 772 -36.56 -2.57 20.18
C ILE A 772 -37.97 -2.01 20.34
N LYS A 773 -38.99 -2.74 19.89
CA LYS A 773 -40.40 -2.34 20.04
C LYS A 773 -40.80 -2.15 21.50
N ASN A 774 -40.28 -2.95 22.39
CA ASN A 774 -40.61 -2.92 23.82
C ASN A 774 -39.62 -2.10 24.69
N LEU A 775 -38.70 -1.38 24.11
CA LEU A 775 -37.85 -0.40 24.83
C LEU A 775 -38.76 0.63 25.52
N VAL A 776 -38.43 0.92 26.77
CA VAL A 776 -39.24 1.80 27.63
C VAL A 776 -38.50 3.12 27.85
N LEU A 777 -39.09 4.18 27.32
CA LEU A 777 -38.67 5.56 27.55
C LEU A 777 -39.44 6.14 28.75
N PHE A 778 -38.83 7.17 29.37
CA PHE A 778 -39.48 7.93 30.45
C PHE A 778 -39.82 9.35 29.96
N ASN A 779 -41.07 9.77 30.13
CA ASN A 779 -41.43 11.13 29.86
C ASN A 779 -40.98 12.03 31.03
N LYS A 780 -41.16 13.36 30.89
CA LYS A 780 -40.83 14.34 31.93
C LYS A 780 -41.60 14.13 33.24
N LEU A 781 -42.70 13.37 33.24
CA LEU A 781 -43.47 13.01 34.42
C LEU A 781 -43.06 11.65 35.02
N GLY A 782 -42.00 11.03 34.52
CA GLY A 782 -41.49 9.73 34.97
C GLY A 782 -42.39 8.53 34.56
N GLN A 783 -43.33 8.72 33.63
CA GLN A 783 -44.22 7.61 33.18
C GLN A 783 -43.50 6.78 32.11
N PRO A 784 -43.55 5.45 32.22
CA PRO A 784 -42.97 4.55 31.26
C PRO A 784 -43.80 4.46 29.97
N ILE A 785 -43.18 4.66 28.82
CA ILE A 785 -43.82 4.59 27.50
C ILE A 785 -42.96 3.69 26.59
N LYS A 786 -43.61 2.74 25.97
CA LYS A 786 -42.92 1.83 25.03
C LYS A 786 -42.65 2.53 23.70
N LEU A 787 -41.55 2.22 23.08
CA LEU A 787 -41.17 2.81 21.81
C LEU A 787 -42.23 2.55 20.71
N LYS A 788 -42.82 1.37 20.66
CA LYS A 788 -43.95 1.03 19.75
C LYS A 788 -45.20 1.90 19.93
N ASP A 789 -45.37 2.52 21.10
CA ASP A 789 -46.55 3.35 21.40
C ASP A 789 -46.39 4.79 20.86
N ILE A 790 -45.21 5.16 20.40
CA ILE A 790 -44.86 6.51 19.91
C ILE A 790 -44.23 6.50 18.52
N SER A 791 -43.97 5.31 17.97
CA SER A 791 -43.30 5.14 16.66
C SER A 791 -43.82 3.92 15.92
N GLU A 792 -43.72 3.94 14.59
CA GLU A 792 -43.87 2.80 13.73
C GLU A 792 -42.50 2.17 13.46
N ILE A 793 -42.37 0.87 13.65
CA ILE A 793 -41.11 0.14 13.53
C ILE A 793 -41.25 -0.96 12.50
N SER A 794 -40.48 -0.85 11.41
CA SER A 794 -40.54 -1.79 10.27
C SER A 794 -39.11 -2.21 9.86
N ILE A 795 -38.99 -3.36 9.19
CA ILE A 795 -37.75 -3.75 8.51
C ILE A 795 -37.86 -3.28 7.07
N THR A 796 -36.90 -2.55 6.61
CA THR A 796 -36.75 -2.08 5.23
C THR A 796 -35.42 -2.56 4.65
N LYS A 797 -35.27 -2.47 3.34
CA LYS A 797 -33.99 -2.62 2.66
C LYS A 797 -33.36 -1.23 2.50
N GLY A 798 -32.07 -1.10 2.80
CA GLY A 798 -31.36 0.16 2.74
C GLY A 798 -30.11 0.09 1.87
#